data_416dffbf683ec605268b1a83f06c5a16
#
_entry.id   416dffbf683ec605268b1a83f06c5a16
#
_cell.length_a   1.000
_cell.length_b   1.000
_cell.length_c   1.000
_cell.angle_alpha   90.00
_cell.angle_beta   90.00
_cell.angle_gamma   90.00
#
_symmetry.space_group_name_H-M   'P 1'
#
loop_
_entity.id
_entity.type
_entity.pdbx_description
1 polymer ?
#
loop_
_entity_poly.entity_id
_entity_poly.type
_entity_poly.pdbx_seq_one_letter_code
_entity_poly.pdbx_strand_id
1 'polypeptide(L)'
;MIQIPDNSTILAPATLHLSLYKEILKQKKDCLGIQVLTLSSWLSSFYHGQPKSDIELLYLYKDALKNISVQNAFYSSKEDYDFLNACLDFIKMAKTYQIHDFPCSTQKEKDLNEILNLLYPIEIKEDQTKNVLSKLPDLENIYILKKEYSQLDNYWIQTLIYHGAKWLGEKQLLNTHYYSVANARKQMEVIANLIIENNYTADDIFIALNNANDENVLTQILSAHKIPFTTMQEVHTTSIYNEWISYLTWAKDRDLKSFINLVQILYPNDDYLIQYYTLFPEQFLKFEPHLSILSYEENEIIDSYQFTSYQRLEQQTLEWIQNHAFLFNDLDFIQIAKHIQNLHEQVTREDLNAFNEVISLVQDIHTYIHSTNDLSILIHQIQNLSANQKASFIEGILIGSRQDVTFLRPIVFLTGTNANSFPSLKLHSGIFDEAYVKNTALPDLETRIQHQQTQIFDCLSLCETLYVLYPQSDYQGKNYEPSSEIENWLKTKSTFITTPDSFNWITPNIDLDDKTAKSIFFKDTHFKGSISRLESYARCPFSHALKYGLYLREKEDITDIRIRGSILHHVLEVISKEKSDYTSLSKEEIHDYVEKEFSFAKKVLLQQVTWFNSQIEEITEKLVLIFEQLHNFESNWHMSIDKQEHKFSYSYPWNEFTIDLYGYIDRIDSSNTSFCIFDYKSSDKDIKLTEFESGLSLQLATYTLAYEKESHLIPVGCFYIALKTTPEALTYGKLNYRKKIPELSVTDEKDILDAFEVNRRLKGWHFSDASIYCDNTKQYLPTKRDNPSLETIKDEWTQVVDSLLEDISSGQALPNHVADACKYCAYRSICRNLANEVEPKLRVEKEEE
;
A
#
# COMPACT_ATOMS: atom_id res chain seq x y z
N MET A 1 -16.09 -11.67 43.61
CA MET A 1 -14.61 -11.65 43.48
C MET A 1 -14.06 -13.00 43.85
N ILE A 2 -13.37 -13.64 42.94
CA ILE A 2 -12.75 -14.94 43.17
C ILE A 2 -11.53 -14.73 44.09
N GLN A 3 -11.46 -15.45 45.18
CA GLN A 3 -10.30 -15.39 46.08
C GLN A 3 -9.14 -16.16 45.47
N ILE A 4 -8.00 -15.52 45.30
CA ILE A 4 -6.78 -16.16 44.87
C ILE A 4 -6.13 -16.81 46.13
N PRO A 5 -5.87 -18.14 46.10
CA PRO A 5 -5.32 -18.83 47.26
C PRO A 5 -3.88 -18.43 47.56
N ASP A 6 -3.49 -18.47 48.83
CA ASP A 6 -2.10 -18.31 49.28
C ASP A 6 -1.28 -19.55 48.93
N ASN A 7 0.02 -19.39 48.75
CA ASN A 7 0.97 -20.46 48.48
C ASN A 7 0.53 -21.39 47.33
N SER A 8 0.10 -20.76 46.23
CA SER A 8 -0.46 -21.48 45.11
C SER A 8 0.40 -21.29 43.82
N THR A 9 0.34 -22.29 42.98
CA THR A 9 0.86 -22.17 41.59
C THR A 9 -0.32 -22.02 40.63
N ILE A 10 -0.36 -20.92 39.89
CA ILE A 10 -1.40 -20.63 38.91
C ILE A 10 -0.87 -20.93 37.51
N LEU A 11 -1.52 -21.85 36.82
CA LEU A 11 -1.22 -22.14 35.41
C LEU A 11 -2.10 -21.28 34.52
N ALA A 12 -1.46 -20.40 33.75
CA ALA A 12 -2.13 -19.45 32.85
C ALA A 12 -1.26 -19.16 31.63
N PRO A 13 -1.85 -18.73 30.49
CA PRO A 13 -1.09 -18.25 29.35
C PRO A 13 -0.23 -17.02 29.70
N ALA A 14 0.94 -16.93 29.11
CA ALA A 14 1.87 -15.84 29.39
C ALA A 14 1.28 -14.44 29.11
N THR A 15 0.35 -14.32 28.15
CA THR A 15 -0.39 -13.10 27.83
C THR A 15 -1.23 -12.56 28.98
N LEU A 16 -1.65 -13.43 29.90
CA LEU A 16 -2.49 -13.09 31.06
C LEU A 16 -1.73 -12.93 32.37
N HIS A 17 -0.42 -13.24 32.41
CA HIS A 17 0.38 -13.16 33.63
C HIS A 17 0.32 -11.76 34.25
N LEU A 18 0.49 -10.71 33.46
CA LEU A 18 0.46 -9.34 33.98
C LEU A 18 -0.92 -8.96 34.55
N SER A 19 -1.99 -9.35 33.88
CA SER A 19 -3.36 -9.16 34.37
C SER A 19 -3.63 -9.91 35.68
N LEU A 20 -3.14 -11.14 35.77
CA LEU A 20 -3.22 -11.94 37.00
C LEU A 20 -2.43 -11.31 38.13
N TYR A 21 -1.20 -10.87 37.91
CA TYR A 21 -0.43 -10.17 38.94
C TYR A 21 -1.10 -8.88 39.40
N LYS A 22 -1.71 -8.10 38.52
CA LYS A 22 -2.50 -6.93 38.88
C LYS A 22 -3.67 -7.31 39.78
N GLU A 23 -4.36 -8.40 39.49
CA GLU A 23 -5.49 -8.89 40.29
C GLU A 23 -5.04 -9.42 41.65
N ILE A 24 -3.91 -10.16 41.69
CA ILE A 24 -3.30 -10.62 42.97
C ILE A 24 -2.98 -9.41 43.85
N LEU A 25 -2.36 -8.37 43.29
CA LEU A 25 -1.98 -7.18 44.04
C LEU A 25 -3.19 -6.38 44.54
N LYS A 26 -4.29 -6.35 43.76
CA LYS A 26 -5.54 -5.73 44.21
C LYS A 26 -6.10 -6.45 45.45
N GLN A 27 -6.01 -7.79 45.49
CA GLN A 27 -6.57 -8.61 46.59
C GLN A 27 -5.66 -8.71 47.82
N LYS A 28 -4.34 -8.86 47.62
CA LYS A 28 -3.41 -9.28 48.67
C LYS A 28 -2.30 -8.32 49.04
N LYS A 29 -2.14 -7.22 48.28
CA LYS A 29 -1.07 -6.23 48.39
C LYS A 29 0.35 -6.72 48.02
N ASP A 30 0.60 -8.04 48.00
CA ASP A 30 1.86 -8.64 47.56
C ASP A 30 1.62 -9.98 46.81
N CYS A 31 2.67 -10.55 46.25
CA CYS A 31 2.62 -11.79 45.48
C CYS A 31 3.42 -12.92 46.13
N LEU A 32 3.78 -12.79 47.42
CA LEU A 32 4.61 -13.77 48.12
C LEU A 32 3.91 -15.14 48.19
N GLY A 33 4.64 -16.18 47.83
CA GLY A 33 4.14 -17.55 47.82
C GLY A 33 3.21 -17.90 46.65
N ILE A 34 2.97 -16.97 45.70
CA ILE A 34 2.16 -17.23 44.50
C ILE A 34 3.07 -17.25 43.27
N GLN A 35 3.03 -18.36 42.54
CA GLN A 35 3.73 -18.48 41.25
C GLN A 35 2.72 -18.50 40.11
N VAL A 36 3.00 -17.73 39.01
CA VAL A 36 2.22 -17.79 37.80
C VAL A 36 3.11 -18.34 36.68
N LEU A 37 2.74 -19.48 36.13
CA LEU A 37 3.51 -20.22 35.12
C LEU A 37 2.62 -20.55 33.92
N THR A 38 3.23 -20.76 32.77
CA THR A 38 2.51 -21.40 31.66
C THR A 38 2.44 -22.90 31.87
N LEU A 39 1.40 -23.55 31.29
CA LEU A 39 1.30 -25.03 31.34
C LEU A 39 2.55 -25.67 30.73
N SER A 40 3.04 -25.16 29.58
CA SER A 40 4.24 -25.66 28.91
C SER A 40 5.49 -25.51 29.80
N SER A 41 5.68 -24.34 30.45
CA SER A 41 6.82 -24.11 31.35
C SER A 41 6.78 -25.03 32.58
N TRP A 42 5.60 -25.24 33.14
CA TRP A 42 5.41 -26.13 34.24
C TRP A 42 5.69 -27.58 33.84
N LEU A 43 5.16 -28.07 32.71
CA LEU A 43 5.43 -29.44 32.22
C LEU A 43 6.91 -29.65 31.90
N SER A 44 7.59 -28.63 31.35
CA SER A 44 9.02 -28.75 31.03
C SER A 44 9.91 -29.07 32.23
N SER A 45 9.48 -28.72 33.42
CA SER A 45 10.23 -29.06 34.65
C SER A 45 10.34 -30.57 34.92
N PHE A 46 9.51 -31.38 34.26
CA PHE A 46 9.53 -32.85 34.38
C PHE A 46 10.29 -33.54 33.25
N TYR A 47 10.65 -32.79 32.18
CA TYR A 47 11.36 -33.37 31.05
C TYR A 47 12.84 -33.68 31.38
N HIS A 48 13.39 -34.72 30.73
CA HIS A 48 14.80 -35.06 30.81
C HIS A 48 15.55 -34.47 29.60
N GLY A 49 16.56 -33.66 29.88
CA GLY A 49 17.36 -33.01 28.84
C GLY A 49 16.65 -31.81 28.19
N GLN A 50 17.32 -31.19 27.25
CA GLN A 50 16.70 -30.13 26.39
C GLN A 50 16.00 -30.82 25.23
N PRO A 51 14.67 -30.72 25.10
CA PRO A 51 13.96 -31.23 23.93
C PRO A 51 14.29 -30.37 22.71
N LYS A 52 14.27 -30.99 21.55
CA LYS A 52 14.41 -30.27 20.26
C LYS A 52 13.30 -29.25 20.10
N SER A 53 13.63 -28.11 19.53
CA SER A 53 12.65 -27.09 19.18
C SER A 53 11.77 -27.53 18.00
N ASP A 54 10.58 -26.93 17.87
CA ASP A 54 9.67 -27.24 16.76
C ASP A 54 10.31 -27.00 15.41
N ILE A 55 11.12 -25.94 15.27
CA ILE A 55 11.82 -25.66 14.03
C ILE A 55 12.89 -26.72 13.70
N GLU A 56 13.64 -27.18 14.69
CA GLU A 56 14.59 -28.29 14.50
C GLU A 56 13.88 -29.57 14.05
N LEU A 57 12.68 -29.85 14.63
CA LEU A 57 11.89 -31.01 14.25
C LEU A 57 11.41 -30.91 12.79
N LEU A 58 11.01 -29.73 12.32
CA LEU A 58 10.63 -29.55 10.92
C LEU A 58 11.76 -29.86 9.95
N TYR A 59 13.00 -29.47 10.27
CA TYR A 59 14.17 -29.82 9.46
C TYR A 59 14.47 -31.32 9.50
N LEU A 60 14.40 -31.95 10.68
CA LEU A 60 14.57 -33.39 10.82
C LEU A 60 13.49 -34.17 10.05
N TYR A 61 12.25 -33.69 10.05
CA TYR A 61 11.15 -34.27 9.30
C TYR A 61 11.39 -34.15 7.79
N LYS A 62 11.79 -32.95 7.33
CA LYS A 62 12.19 -32.74 5.94
C LYS A 62 13.30 -33.71 5.50
N ASP A 63 14.31 -33.94 6.36
CA ASP A 63 15.40 -34.85 6.07
C ASP A 63 14.94 -36.32 6.04
N ALA A 64 14.14 -36.76 7.00
CA ALA A 64 13.58 -38.09 7.05
C ALA A 64 12.70 -38.40 5.81
N LEU A 65 11.91 -37.42 5.35
CA LEU A 65 11.03 -37.56 4.20
C LEU A 65 11.75 -37.59 2.84
N LYS A 66 13.07 -37.38 2.79
CA LYS A 66 13.86 -37.69 1.58
C LYS A 66 13.73 -39.16 1.17
N ASN A 67 13.48 -40.04 2.13
CA ASN A 67 13.36 -41.50 1.92
C ASN A 67 11.93 -41.96 1.57
N ILE A 68 10.96 -41.05 1.44
CA ILE A 68 9.59 -41.39 1.06
C ILE A 68 9.55 -41.94 -0.37
N SER A 69 8.69 -42.93 -0.60
CA SER A 69 8.49 -43.53 -1.93
C SER A 69 7.97 -42.49 -2.94
N VAL A 70 8.51 -42.52 -4.15
CA VAL A 70 8.04 -41.70 -5.29
C VAL A 70 6.57 -41.95 -5.61
N GLN A 71 6.04 -43.15 -5.28
CA GLN A 71 4.65 -43.54 -5.52
C GLN A 71 3.69 -42.99 -4.47
N ASN A 72 4.20 -42.48 -3.36
CA ASN A 72 3.40 -41.86 -2.28
C ASN A 72 2.72 -40.59 -2.80
N ALA A 73 1.42 -40.46 -2.52
CA ALA A 73 0.61 -39.32 -3.00
C ALA A 73 1.14 -37.94 -2.50
N PHE A 74 1.86 -37.94 -1.39
CA PHE A 74 2.41 -36.73 -0.78
C PHE A 74 3.89 -36.47 -1.14
N TYR A 75 4.47 -37.25 -2.08
CA TYR A 75 5.86 -37.10 -2.46
C TYR A 75 6.25 -35.68 -2.90
N SER A 76 5.37 -35.00 -3.65
CA SER A 76 5.60 -33.63 -4.13
C SER A 76 5.60 -32.58 -3.02
N SER A 77 4.89 -32.84 -1.91
CA SER A 77 4.73 -31.89 -0.79
C SER A 77 5.70 -32.11 0.37
N LYS A 78 6.61 -33.08 0.26
CA LYS A 78 7.50 -33.50 1.34
C LYS A 78 8.42 -32.39 1.91
N GLU A 79 8.60 -31.30 1.17
CA GLU A 79 9.41 -30.14 1.56
C GLU A 79 8.57 -28.92 1.91
N ASP A 80 7.24 -28.98 1.71
CA ASP A 80 6.34 -27.87 1.97
C ASP A 80 6.18 -27.65 3.48
N TYR A 81 6.31 -26.42 3.91
CA TYR A 81 6.20 -26.02 5.32
C TYR A 81 4.87 -26.47 5.94
N ASP A 82 3.74 -26.19 5.27
CA ASP A 82 2.41 -26.54 5.78
C ASP A 82 2.22 -28.06 5.94
N PHE A 83 2.78 -28.82 5.01
CA PHE A 83 2.77 -30.27 5.09
C PHE A 83 3.60 -30.79 6.27
N LEU A 84 4.82 -30.28 6.44
CA LEU A 84 5.70 -30.64 7.56
C LEU A 84 5.09 -30.27 8.91
N ASN A 85 4.48 -29.10 8.98
CA ASN A 85 3.82 -28.63 10.20
C ASN A 85 2.57 -29.46 10.53
N ALA A 86 1.75 -29.83 9.53
CA ALA A 86 0.63 -30.74 9.72
C ALA A 86 1.07 -32.12 10.25
N CYS A 87 2.19 -32.66 9.76
CA CYS A 87 2.81 -33.88 10.27
C CYS A 87 3.26 -33.72 11.73
N LEU A 88 3.92 -32.59 12.05
CA LEU A 88 4.40 -32.31 13.40
C LEU A 88 3.24 -32.22 14.40
N ASP A 89 2.19 -31.46 14.05
CA ASP A 89 1.01 -31.32 14.91
C ASP A 89 0.30 -32.64 15.17
N PHE A 90 0.16 -33.47 14.11
CA PHE A 90 -0.43 -34.79 14.27
C PHE A 90 0.41 -35.71 15.15
N ILE A 91 1.73 -35.75 14.96
CA ILE A 91 2.64 -36.59 15.76
C ILE A 91 2.65 -36.14 17.22
N LYS A 92 2.65 -34.82 17.49
CA LYS A 92 2.52 -34.31 18.88
C LYS A 92 1.24 -34.80 19.52
N MET A 93 0.10 -34.76 18.84
CA MET A 93 -1.15 -35.30 19.36
C MET A 93 -1.06 -36.81 19.56
N ALA A 94 -0.61 -37.56 18.55
CA ALA A 94 -0.50 -39.02 18.63
C ALA A 94 0.37 -39.48 19.82
N LYS A 95 1.52 -38.85 20.04
CA LYS A 95 2.42 -39.15 21.13
C LYS A 95 1.87 -38.73 22.50
N THR A 96 1.19 -37.57 22.59
CA THR A 96 0.53 -37.13 23.86
C THR A 96 -0.55 -38.10 24.27
N TYR A 97 -1.40 -38.55 23.33
CA TYR A 97 -2.44 -39.55 23.61
C TYR A 97 -1.91 -40.98 23.61
N GLN A 98 -0.60 -41.20 23.47
CA GLN A 98 0.10 -42.49 23.49
C GLN A 98 -0.44 -43.49 22.44
N ILE A 99 -0.76 -43.01 21.24
CA ILE A 99 -1.27 -43.79 20.12
C ILE A 99 -0.09 -44.43 19.40
N HIS A 100 -0.16 -45.77 19.19
CA HIS A 100 0.85 -46.54 18.49
C HIS A 100 0.27 -47.26 17.25
N ASP A 101 -1.04 -47.44 17.21
CA ASP A 101 -1.73 -48.11 16.11
C ASP A 101 -2.38 -47.11 15.19
N PHE A 102 -1.93 -47.10 13.92
CA PHE A 102 -2.45 -46.19 12.89
C PHE A 102 -3.22 -46.99 11.84
N PRO A 103 -4.29 -46.42 11.26
CA PRO A 103 -5.08 -47.05 10.24
C PRO A 103 -4.24 -47.32 8.96
N CYS A 104 -4.45 -48.48 8.31
CA CYS A 104 -3.71 -48.90 7.15
C CYS A 104 -4.58 -49.66 6.13
N SER A 105 -5.86 -49.33 6.01
CA SER A 105 -6.83 -50.04 5.16
C SER A 105 -6.93 -49.50 3.76
N THR A 106 -7.02 -48.19 3.63
CA THR A 106 -7.13 -47.46 2.36
C THR A 106 -5.76 -47.09 1.78
N GLN A 107 -5.71 -46.70 0.50
CA GLN A 107 -4.45 -46.25 -0.12
C GLN A 107 -3.93 -44.99 0.57
N LYS A 108 -4.81 -44.00 0.89
CA LYS A 108 -4.45 -42.79 1.63
C LYS A 108 -3.84 -43.15 3.01
N GLU A 109 -4.46 -44.09 3.72
CA GLU A 109 -3.94 -44.54 5.01
C GLU A 109 -2.56 -45.18 4.90
N LYS A 110 -2.33 -45.98 3.83
CA LYS A 110 -1.01 -46.56 3.57
C LYS A 110 0.05 -45.53 3.30
N ASP A 111 -0.27 -44.54 2.47
CA ASP A 111 0.62 -43.43 2.15
C ASP A 111 0.96 -42.59 3.42
N LEU A 112 -0.05 -42.28 4.25
CA LEU A 112 0.16 -41.62 5.53
C LEU A 112 0.97 -42.48 6.52
N ASN A 113 0.71 -43.81 6.55
CA ASN A 113 1.43 -44.71 7.41
C ASN A 113 2.93 -44.81 7.03
N GLU A 114 3.26 -44.75 5.74
CA GLU A 114 4.65 -44.67 5.28
C GLU A 114 5.32 -43.42 5.84
N ILE A 115 4.66 -42.24 5.81
CA ILE A 115 5.15 -40.99 6.38
C ILE A 115 5.36 -41.14 7.87
N LEU A 116 4.35 -41.64 8.59
CA LEU A 116 4.40 -41.79 10.04
C LEU A 116 5.51 -42.75 10.48
N ASN A 117 5.77 -43.82 9.73
CA ASN A 117 6.87 -44.75 10.01
C ASN A 117 8.24 -44.08 9.91
N LEU A 118 8.40 -43.07 9.05
CA LEU A 118 9.63 -42.31 8.94
C LEU A 118 9.78 -41.26 10.05
N LEU A 119 8.68 -40.61 10.46
CA LEU A 119 8.71 -39.45 11.36
C LEU A 119 8.49 -39.82 12.84
N TYR A 120 7.63 -40.79 13.14
CA TYR A 120 7.27 -41.17 14.51
C TYR A 120 8.46 -41.61 15.39
N PRO A 121 9.52 -42.30 14.84
CA PRO A 121 10.70 -42.65 15.63
C PRO A 121 11.55 -41.44 16.08
N ILE A 122 11.37 -40.28 15.49
CA ILE A 122 12.10 -39.06 15.88
C ILE A 122 11.61 -38.62 17.24
N GLU A 123 12.54 -38.53 18.19
CA GLU A 123 12.23 -38.15 19.57
C GLU A 123 11.77 -36.71 19.69
N ILE A 124 10.63 -36.50 20.36
CA ILE A 124 10.05 -35.18 20.65
C ILE A 124 9.72 -35.13 22.17
N LYS A 125 9.44 -33.94 22.72
CA LYS A 125 9.15 -33.74 24.14
C LYS A 125 7.95 -34.56 24.61
N GLU A 126 6.97 -34.82 23.77
CA GLU A 126 5.76 -35.57 24.02
C GLU A 126 6.03 -37.08 24.28
N ASP A 127 7.15 -37.62 23.85
CA ASP A 127 7.57 -38.99 24.19
C ASP A 127 7.80 -39.17 25.69
N GLN A 128 8.02 -38.08 26.43
CA GLN A 128 8.24 -38.10 27.89
C GLN A 128 6.94 -38.09 28.69
N THR A 129 5.77 -38.16 28.04
CA THR A 129 4.44 -38.13 28.68
C THR A 129 4.34 -39.09 29.86
N LYS A 130 4.80 -40.34 29.68
CA LYS A 130 4.80 -41.35 30.75
C LYS A 130 5.63 -40.93 31.96
N ASN A 131 6.80 -40.31 31.70
CA ASN A 131 7.69 -39.84 32.76
C ASN A 131 7.05 -38.70 33.54
N VAL A 132 6.35 -37.79 32.89
CA VAL A 132 5.61 -36.69 33.50
C VAL A 132 4.50 -37.26 34.38
N LEU A 133 3.65 -38.14 33.84
CA LEU A 133 2.52 -38.74 34.56
C LEU A 133 2.98 -39.53 35.81
N SER A 134 4.10 -40.24 35.71
CA SER A 134 4.64 -41.02 36.83
C SER A 134 5.26 -40.20 37.97
N LYS A 135 5.57 -38.90 37.69
CA LYS A 135 6.25 -38.02 38.66
C LYS A 135 5.37 -36.89 39.15
N LEU A 136 4.08 -36.88 38.80
CA LEU A 136 3.18 -35.82 39.23
C LEU A 136 3.19 -35.71 40.76
N PRO A 137 3.46 -34.50 41.32
CA PRO A 137 3.36 -34.26 42.76
C PRO A 137 1.89 -34.18 43.18
N ASP A 138 1.67 -33.93 44.49
CA ASP A 138 0.34 -33.52 44.97
C ASP A 138 -0.03 -32.18 44.35
N LEU A 139 -1.17 -32.14 43.65
CA LEU A 139 -1.63 -30.98 42.86
C LEU A 139 -2.67 -30.11 43.59
N GLU A 140 -2.92 -30.30 44.89
CA GLU A 140 -3.93 -29.57 45.65
C GLU A 140 -3.74 -28.03 45.61
N ASN A 141 -2.49 -27.58 45.49
CA ASN A 141 -2.12 -26.18 45.43
C ASN A 141 -1.94 -25.64 43.98
N ILE A 142 -2.29 -26.44 43.00
CA ILE A 142 -2.24 -26.01 41.60
C ILE A 142 -3.61 -25.56 41.13
N TYR A 143 -3.65 -24.35 40.64
CA TYR A 143 -4.86 -23.71 40.10
C TYR A 143 -4.68 -23.43 38.61
N ILE A 144 -5.65 -23.83 37.82
CA ILE A 144 -5.62 -23.64 36.34
C ILE A 144 -6.63 -22.56 36.01
N LEU A 145 -6.15 -21.47 35.36
CA LEU A 145 -7.01 -20.38 34.95
C LEU A 145 -8.07 -20.92 33.96
N LYS A 146 -9.35 -20.72 34.27
CA LYS A 146 -10.43 -21.14 33.38
C LYS A 146 -10.50 -20.28 32.16
N LYS A 147 -10.27 -20.89 31.00
CA LYS A 147 -10.33 -20.29 29.64
C LYS A 147 -10.55 -21.38 28.61
N GLU A 148 -10.70 -20.97 27.31
CA GLU A 148 -10.71 -21.93 26.21
C GLU A 148 -9.28 -22.38 25.89
N TYR A 149 -9.05 -23.69 25.91
CA TYR A 149 -7.75 -24.31 25.67
C TYR A 149 -7.73 -25.12 24.36
N SER A 150 -6.55 -25.27 23.76
CA SER A 150 -6.32 -26.18 22.63
C SER A 150 -6.61 -27.65 23.02
N GLN A 151 -6.82 -28.49 22.02
CA GLN A 151 -7.06 -29.92 22.25
C GLN A 151 -5.90 -30.59 23.02
N LEU A 152 -4.66 -30.23 22.70
CA LEU A 152 -3.46 -30.74 23.33
C LEU A 152 -3.35 -30.29 24.82
N ASP A 153 -3.52 -28.98 25.05
CA ASP A 153 -3.54 -28.43 26.39
C ASP A 153 -4.66 -29.05 27.24
N ASN A 154 -5.83 -29.24 26.63
CA ASN A 154 -6.99 -29.80 27.30
C ASN A 154 -6.74 -31.24 27.78
N TYR A 155 -5.98 -32.05 27.06
CA TYR A 155 -5.54 -33.37 27.54
C TYR A 155 -4.78 -33.25 28.87
N TRP A 156 -3.81 -32.37 28.92
CA TRP A 156 -3.01 -32.14 30.14
C TRP A 156 -3.87 -31.56 31.28
N ILE A 157 -4.71 -30.59 30.96
CA ILE A 157 -5.59 -29.95 31.96
C ILE A 157 -6.54 -30.94 32.57
N GLN A 158 -7.19 -31.79 31.81
CA GLN A 158 -8.06 -32.85 32.34
C GLN A 158 -7.28 -33.85 33.19
N THR A 159 -6.08 -34.20 32.77
CA THR A 159 -5.18 -35.05 33.55
C THR A 159 -4.81 -34.42 34.88
N LEU A 160 -4.44 -33.13 34.90
CA LEU A 160 -4.08 -32.42 36.14
C LEU A 160 -5.27 -32.27 37.10
N ILE A 161 -6.47 -31.98 36.57
CA ILE A 161 -7.71 -31.90 37.34
C ILE A 161 -8.03 -33.26 37.95
N TYR A 162 -7.87 -34.35 37.19
CA TYR A 162 -8.03 -35.70 37.71
C TYR A 162 -7.09 -36.01 38.87
N HIS A 163 -5.89 -35.46 38.90
CA HIS A 163 -4.86 -35.62 39.93
C HIS A 163 -4.92 -34.54 41.02
N GLY A 164 -6.02 -33.76 41.15
CA GLY A 164 -6.27 -32.86 42.27
C GLY A 164 -6.07 -31.37 42.01
N ALA A 165 -5.62 -30.96 40.85
CA ALA A 165 -5.59 -29.54 40.48
C ALA A 165 -7.02 -28.94 40.40
N LYS A 166 -7.13 -27.65 40.63
CA LYS A 166 -8.42 -26.95 40.73
C LYS A 166 -8.57 -25.88 39.67
N TRP A 167 -9.78 -25.62 39.19
CA TRP A 167 -10.06 -24.49 38.36
C TRP A 167 -9.99 -23.16 39.15
N LEU A 168 -9.36 -22.15 38.53
CA LEU A 168 -9.43 -20.76 38.97
C LEU A 168 -10.40 -20.03 38.03
N GLY A 169 -11.54 -19.60 38.57
CA GLY A 169 -12.60 -18.93 37.82
C GLY A 169 -13.95 -19.62 38.05
N GLU A 170 -14.94 -18.89 38.56
CA GLU A 170 -16.30 -19.36 38.78
C GLU A 170 -17.28 -18.61 37.86
N LYS A 171 -18.41 -19.26 37.58
CA LYS A 171 -19.48 -18.63 36.77
C LYS A 171 -20.08 -17.45 37.54
N GLN A 172 -20.14 -16.27 36.91
CA GLN A 172 -20.65 -15.04 37.56
C GLN A 172 -21.70 -14.34 36.68
N LEU A 173 -22.10 -14.89 35.55
CA LEU A 173 -22.96 -14.26 34.59
C LEU A 173 -24.30 -13.88 35.19
N LEU A 174 -24.56 -12.56 35.28
CA LEU A 174 -25.79 -11.97 35.83
C LEU A 174 -26.65 -11.38 34.73
N ASN A 175 -26.02 -10.69 33.76
CA ASN A 175 -26.69 -9.95 32.71
C ASN A 175 -26.22 -10.36 31.33
N THR A 176 -27.15 -10.51 30.40
CA THR A 176 -26.83 -10.79 28.98
C THR A 176 -27.62 -9.86 28.07
N HIS A 177 -26.92 -9.33 27.08
CA HIS A 177 -27.47 -8.46 26.04
C HIS A 177 -27.10 -9.03 24.67
N TYR A 178 -28.10 -9.24 23.82
CA TYR A 178 -27.85 -9.77 22.47
C TYR A 178 -28.36 -8.81 21.41
N TYR A 179 -27.44 -8.25 20.64
CA TYR A 179 -27.72 -7.21 19.66
C TYR A 179 -27.31 -7.61 18.25
N SER A 180 -28.16 -7.20 17.27
CA SER A 180 -27.77 -7.19 15.87
C SER A 180 -27.55 -5.76 15.41
N VAL A 181 -26.60 -5.56 14.50
CA VAL A 181 -26.20 -4.27 13.95
C VAL A 181 -26.07 -4.36 12.44
N ALA A 182 -26.07 -3.22 11.73
CA ALA A 182 -26.08 -3.23 10.26
C ALA A 182 -24.80 -3.90 9.66
N ASN A 183 -23.62 -3.57 10.18
CA ASN A 183 -22.32 -4.11 9.68
C ASN A 183 -21.26 -4.10 10.77
N ALA A 184 -20.07 -4.62 10.46
CA ALA A 184 -18.95 -4.73 11.39
C ALA A 184 -18.51 -3.37 11.98
N ARG A 185 -18.50 -2.29 11.19
CA ARG A 185 -18.17 -0.96 11.70
C ARG A 185 -19.19 -0.44 12.69
N LYS A 186 -20.50 -0.58 12.38
CA LYS A 186 -21.59 -0.21 13.30
C LYS A 186 -21.53 -1.01 14.60
N GLN A 187 -21.06 -2.26 14.54
CA GLN A 187 -20.81 -3.07 15.74
C GLN A 187 -19.81 -2.39 16.68
N MET A 188 -18.69 -1.89 16.15
CA MET A 188 -17.67 -1.22 16.96
C MET A 188 -18.14 0.16 17.49
N GLU A 189 -18.91 0.89 16.69
CA GLU A 189 -19.53 2.16 17.12
C GLU A 189 -20.53 1.93 18.25
N VAL A 190 -21.36 0.88 18.18
CA VAL A 190 -22.29 0.50 19.25
C VAL A 190 -21.55 0.16 20.55
N ILE A 191 -20.45 -0.57 20.47
CA ILE A 191 -19.64 -0.90 21.67
C ILE A 191 -19.14 0.37 22.33
N ALA A 192 -18.53 1.30 21.57
CA ALA A 192 -18.04 2.56 22.11
C ALA A 192 -19.18 3.38 22.78
N ASN A 193 -20.36 3.45 22.13
CA ASN A 193 -21.51 4.15 22.70
C ASN A 193 -22.04 3.50 23.98
N LEU A 194 -22.17 2.17 24.01
CA LEU A 194 -22.59 1.46 25.22
C LEU A 194 -21.63 1.67 26.39
N ILE A 195 -20.33 1.74 26.13
CA ILE A 195 -19.32 2.03 27.15
C ILE A 195 -19.52 3.42 27.73
N ILE A 196 -19.75 4.42 26.86
CA ILE A 196 -19.95 5.83 27.27
C ILE A 196 -21.28 6.02 27.99
N GLU A 197 -22.39 5.51 27.43
CA GLU A 197 -23.72 5.65 27.98
C GLU A 197 -23.87 5.02 29.38
N ASN A 198 -23.23 3.86 29.60
CA ASN A 198 -23.26 3.18 30.89
C ASN A 198 -22.16 3.64 31.86
N ASN A 199 -21.31 4.59 31.46
CA ASN A 199 -20.16 5.07 32.27
C ASN A 199 -19.25 3.93 32.79
N TYR A 200 -18.99 2.93 31.95
CA TYR A 200 -18.16 1.80 32.33
C TYR A 200 -16.70 2.22 32.51
N THR A 201 -16.05 1.67 33.52
CA THR A 201 -14.61 1.83 33.71
C THR A 201 -13.87 1.00 32.67
N ALA A 202 -12.95 1.62 31.93
CA ALA A 202 -12.22 0.95 30.87
C ALA A 202 -11.46 -0.30 31.34
N ASP A 203 -10.91 -0.26 32.55
CA ASP A 203 -10.20 -1.41 33.17
C ASP A 203 -11.09 -2.62 33.53
N ASP A 204 -12.40 -2.46 33.48
CA ASP A 204 -13.36 -3.54 33.77
C ASP A 204 -13.88 -4.24 32.50
N ILE A 205 -13.41 -3.79 31.32
CA ILE A 205 -13.95 -4.25 30.04
C ILE A 205 -12.95 -5.13 29.30
N PHE A 206 -13.46 -6.24 28.77
CA PHE A 206 -12.80 -7.06 27.74
C PHE A 206 -13.62 -7.07 26.46
N ILE A 207 -12.99 -6.80 25.31
CA ILE A 207 -13.62 -6.93 24.00
C ILE A 207 -13.03 -8.15 23.30
N ALA A 208 -13.88 -9.17 23.13
CA ALA A 208 -13.54 -10.43 22.50
C ALA A 208 -13.86 -10.35 20.99
N LEU A 209 -12.84 -10.27 20.17
CA LEU A 209 -12.97 -10.27 18.72
C LEU A 209 -13.03 -11.70 18.19
N ASN A 210 -14.09 -12.02 17.46
CA ASN A 210 -14.18 -13.29 16.74
C ASN A 210 -13.56 -13.20 15.32
N ASN A 211 -13.35 -11.99 14.81
CA ASN A 211 -12.64 -11.71 13.58
C ASN A 211 -11.51 -10.70 13.86
N ALA A 212 -10.26 -11.12 13.70
CA ALA A 212 -9.08 -10.28 13.94
C ALA A 212 -9.05 -9.02 13.06
N ASN A 213 -9.62 -9.06 11.87
CA ASN A 213 -9.66 -7.89 10.97
C ASN A 213 -10.47 -6.71 11.54
N ASP A 214 -11.34 -6.96 12.52
CA ASP A 214 -12.14 -5.92 13.16
C ASP A 214 -11.35 -5.08 14.17
N GLU A 215 -10.16 -5.53 14.60
CA GLU A 215 -9.31 -4.85 15.58
C GLU A 215 -8.94 -3.44 15.15
N ASN A 216 -8.50 -3.26 13.91
CA ASN A 216 -8.11 -1.95 13.39
C ASN A 216 -9.28 -0.95 13.39
N VAL A 217 -10.48 -1.40 13.09
CA VAL A 217 -11.68 -0.53 13.11
C VAL A 217 -12.04 -0.17 14.55
N LEU A 218 -12.01 -1.14 15.45
CA LEU A 218 -12.29 -0.94 16.87
C LEU A 218 -11.32 0.05 17.51
N THR A 219 -10.02 -0.15 17.33
CA THR A 219 -8.98 0.70 17.92
C THR A 219 -9.05 2.14 17.41
N GLN A 220 -9.36 2.36 16.12
CA GLN A 220 -9.62 3.69 15.59
C GLN A 220 -10.84 4.37 16.24
N ILE A 221 -11.93 3.63 16.44
CA ILE A 221 -13.14 4.16 17.07
C ILE A 221 -12.89 4.50 18.55
N LEU A 222 -12.26 3.61 19.30
CA LEU A 222 -11.93 3.87 20.71
C LEU A 222 -10.98 5.06 20.85
N SER A 223 -9.97 5.18 19.97
CA SER A 223 -9.06 6.32 19.94
C SER A 223 -9.80 7.64 19.64
N ALA A 224 -10.74 7.64 18.69
CA ALA A 224 -11.55 8.81 18.36
C ALA A 224 -12.40 9.27 19.56
N HIS A 225 -12.87 8.36 20.39
CA HIS A 225 -13.60 8.65 21.62
C HIS A 225 -12.70 8.87 22.84
N LYS A 226 -11.36 8.82 22.67
CA LYS A 226 -10.35 8.94 23.76
C LYS A 226 -10.54 7.90 24.87
N ILE A 227 -11.02 6.71 24.52
CA ILE A 227 -11.19 5.57 25.44
C ILE A 227 -9.87 4.79 25.46
N PRO A 228 -9.21 4.65 26.64
CA PRO A 228 -7.94 3.94 26.72
C PRO A 228 -8.14 2.43 26.51
N PHE A 229 -7.26 1.81 25.76
CA PHE A 229 -7.28 0.37 25.48
C PHE A 229 -5.88 -0.22 25.33
N THR A 230 -5.79 -1.53 25.46
CA THR A 230 -4.60 -2.32 25.14
C THR A 230 -5.03 -3.53 24.32
N THR A 231 -4.34 -3.80 23.21
CA THR A 231 -4.52 -5.04 22.45
C THR A 231 -3.63 -6.13 23.04
N MET A 232 -4.14 -7.35 23.15
CA MET A 232 -3.35 -8.47 23.66
C MET A 232 -2.25 -8.91 22.70
N GLN A 233 -2.43 -8.63 21.43
CA GLN A 233 -1.44 -8.75 20.38
C GLN A 233 -1.03 -7.34 19.95
N GLU A 234 -0.01 -6.78 20.56
CA GLU A 234 0.61 -5.59 20.02
C GLU A 234 1.37 -5.98 18.76
N VAL A 235 0.96 -5.41 17.63
CA VAL A 235 1.80 -5.39 16.44
C VAL A 235 2.88 -4.36 16.74
N HIS A 236 3.97 -4.78 17.38
CA HIS A 236 5.13 -3.91 17.47
C HIS A 236 5.65 -3.63 16.09
N THR A 237 5.84 -2.36 15.80
CA THR A 237 6.33 -1.85 14.52
C THR A 237 7.85 -2.00 14.38
N THR A 238 8.42 -3.11 14.88
CA THR A 238 9.82 -3.39 14.56
C THR A 238 9.92 -3.84 13.10
N SER A 239 10.79 -3.19 12.35
CA SER A 239 11.10 -3.58 10.97
C SER A 239 11.97 -4.84 10.89
N ILE A 240 12.64 -5.21 11.97
CA ILE A 240 13.66 -6.27 12.02
C ILE A 240 13.18 -7.60 11.42
N TYR A 241 11.97 -8.06 11.78
CA TYR A 241 11.44 -9.31 11.22
C TYR A 241 11.23 -9.21 9.71
N ASN A 242 10.66 -8.08 9.24
CA ASN A 242 10.42 -7.87 7.81
C ASN A 242 11.73 -7.72 7.03
N GLU A 243 12.74 -7.12 7.62
CA GLU A 243 14.08 -7.00 7.05
C GLU A 243 14.73 -8.37 6.87
N TRP A 244 14.69 -9.22 7.89
CA TRP A 244 15.16 -10.60 7.81
C TRP A 244 14.38 -11.41 6.77
N ILE A 245 13.04 -11.33 6.80
CA ILE A 245 12.18 -12.05 5.84
C ILE A 245 12.49 -11.63 4.41
N SER A 246 12.62 -10.32 4.15
CA SER A 246 12.90 -9.83 2.80
C SER A 246 14.27 -10.28 2.30
N TYR A 247 15.28 -10.26 3.17
CA TYR A 247 16.61 -10.75 2.84
C TYR A 247 16.63 -12.26 2.56
N LEU A 248 16.02 -13.07 3.44
CA LEU A 248 15.96 -14.52 3.28
C LEU A 248 15.14 -14.91 2.03
N THR A 249 14.07 -14.18 1.74
CA THR A 249 13.27 -14.37 0.53
C THR A 249 14.10 -14.05 -0.71
N TRP A 250 14.86 -12.96 -0.69
CA TRP A 250 15.82 -12.65 -1.74
C TRP A 250 16.88 -13.73 -1.90
N ALA A 251 17.49 -14.18 -0.80
CA ALA A 251 18.50 -15.23 -0.84
C ALA A 251 17.98 -16.56 -1.42
N LYS A 252 16.68 -16.86 -1.20
CA LYS A 252 16.01 -18.06 -1.68
C LYS A 252 15.60 -17.95 -3.14
N ASP A 253 14.87 -16.90 -3.52
CA ASP A 253 14.16 -16.84 -4.80
C ASP A 253 14.98 -16.19 -5.91
N ARG A 254 15.85 -15.24 -5.59
CA ARG A 254 16.74 -14.54 -6.52
C ARG A 254 16.03 -13.99 -7.76
N ASP A 255 14.79 -13.58 -7.63
CA ASP A 255 13.99 -13.01 -8.71
C ASP A 255 13.76 -11.49 -8.52
N LEU A 256 13.27 -10.82 -9.55
CA LEU A 256 13.01 -9.38 -9.52
C LEU A 256 12.03 -8.98 -8.43
N LYS A 257 11.02 -9.79 -8.17
CA LYS A 257 9.99 -9.51 -7.17
C LYS A 257 10.56 -9.50 -5.76
N SER A 258 11.37 -10.51 -5.44
CA SER A 258 12.05 -10.59 -4.13
C SER A 258 13.09 -9.50 -3.97
N PHE A 259 13.79 -9.10 -5.05
CA PHE A 259 14.71 -7.98 -5.04
C PHE A 259 14.00 -6.63 -4.79
N ILE A 260 12.91 -6.37 -5.49
CA ILE A 260 12.11 -5.15 -5.26
C ILE A 260 11.63 -5.08 -3.80
N ASN A 261 11.14 -6.18 -3.27
CA ASN A 261 10.72 -6.26 -1.86
C ASN A 261 11.88 -5.97 -0.90
N LEU A 262 13.07 -6.53 -1.18
CA LEU A 262 14.29 -6.27 -0.41
C LEU A 262 14.64 -4.76 -0.41
N VAL A 263 14.65 -4.13 -1.58
CA VAL A 263 14.97 -2.71 -1.71
C VAL A 263 13.94 -1.84 -0.99
N GLN A 264 12.64 -2.13 -1.13
CA GLN A 264 11.59 -1.36 -0.45
C GLN A 264 11.70 -1.39 1.08
N ILE A 265 12.14 -2.50 1.64
CA ILE A 265 12.21 -2.70 3.09
C ILE A 265 13.54 -2.24 3.67
N LEU A 266 14.67 -2.64 3.08
CA LEU A 266 16.01 -2.36 3.62
C LEU A 266 16.60 -1.03 3.14
N TYR A 267 16.19 -0.56 1.95
CA TYR A 267 16.78 0.62 1.30
C TYR A 267 15.68 1.55 0.75
N PRO A 268 14.79 2.07 1.61
CA PRO A 268 13.63 2.86 1.16
C PRO A 268 14.01 4.17 0.45
N ASN A 269 15.25 4.63 0.60
CA ASN A 269 15.78 5.82 -0.06
C ASN A 269 16.36 5.54 -1.46
N ASP A 270 16.54 4.27 -1.82
CA ASP A 270 17.16 3.83 -3.07
C ASP A 270 16.11 3.36 -4.10
N ASP A 271 14.96 4.04 -4.14
CA ASP A 271 13.85 3.73 -5.03
C ASP A 271 14.20 3.83 -6.53
N TYR A 272 15.30 4.50 -6.87
CA TYR A 272 15.86 4.53 -8.22
C TYR A 272 16.21 3.11 -8.74
N LEU A 273 16.54 2.16 -7.86
CA LEU A 273 16.74 0.76 -8.23
C LEU A 273 15.46 0.12 -8.75
N ILE A 274 14.36 0.38 -8.06
CA ILE A 274 13.03 -0.13 -8.45
C ILE A 274 12.62 0.51 -9.78
N GLN A 275 12.86 1.81 -9.91
CA GLN A 275 12.61 2.53 -11.16
C GLN A 275 13.43 1.95 -12.31
N TYR A 276 14.73 1.71 -12.11
CA TYR A 276 15.60 1.13 -13.13
C TYR A 276 15.11 -0.25 -13.60
N TYR A 277 14.89 -1.19 -12.68
CA TYR A 277 14.45 -2.54 -13.04
C TYR A 277 12.99 -2.64 -13.47
N THR A 278 12.17 -1.64 -13.17
CA THR A 278 10.82 -1.53 -13.74
C THR A 278 10.88 -1.09 -15.20
N LEU A 279 11.80 -0.20 -15.54
CA LEU A 279 12.04 0.24 -16.92
C LEU A 279 12.76 -0.84 -17.76
N PHE A 280 13.69 -1.56 -17.14
CA PHE A 280 14.57 -2.53 -17.80
C PHE A 280 14.56 -3.91 -17.15
N PRO A 281 13.41 -4.61 -17.10
CA PRO A 281 13.30 -5.90 -16.40
C PRO A 281 14.19 -7.00 -16.99
N GLU A 282 14.48 -6.94 -18.29
CA GLU A 282 15.37 -7.89 -18.96
C GLU A 282 16.83 -7.79 -18.50
N GLN A 283 17.23 -6.66 -17.93
CA GLN A 283 18.57 -6.51 -17.35
C GLN A 283 18.71 -7.32 -16.07
N PHE A 284 17.62 -7.53 -15.36
CA PHE A 284 17.61 -8.34 -14.15
C PHE A 284 17.72 -9.85 -14.44
N LEU A 285 17.20 -10.31 -15.56
CA LEU A 285 17.25 -11.72 -15.96
C LEU A 285 18.68 -12.22 -16.25
N LYS A 286 19.59 -11.30 -16.56
CA LYS A 286 21.02 -11.58 -16.75
C LYS A 286 21.82 -11.32 -15.48
N PHE A 287 21.20 -11.57 -14.35
CA PHE A 287 21.73 -11.23 -13.05
C PHE A 287 23.14 -11.77 -12.84
N GLU A 288 24.12 -10.91 -13.10
CA GLU A 288 25.52 -11.07 -12.71
C GLU A 288 25.88 -9.91 -11.77
N PRO A 289 26.76 -10.11 -10.77
CA PRO A 289 27.22 -9.02 -9.90
C PRO A 289 27.86 -7.86 -10.65
N HIS A 290 28.15 -8.04 -11.92
CA HIS A 290 28.68 -7.07 -12.87
C HIS A 290 27.67 -6.92 -14.01
N LEU A 291 26.55 -6.28 -13.73
CA LEU A 291 25.63 -5.87 -14.79
C LEU A 291 26.39 -5.00 -15.78
N SER A 292 26.61 -5.53 -16.99
CA SER A 292 27.03 -4.69 -18.09
C SER A 292 25.85 -3.82 -18.45
N ILE A 293 26.01 -2.55 -18.29
CA ILE A 293 25.09 -1.52 -18.75
C ILE A 293 24.83 -1.70 -20.22
N LEU A 294 23.58 -1.66 -20.63
CA LEU A 294 23.26 -1.41 -22.01
C LEU A 294 23.89 -0.07 -22.39
N SER A 295 24.83 -0.09 -23.31
CA SER A 295 25.21 1.12 -24.02
C SER A 295 23.97 1.52 -24.82
N TYR A 296 23.21 2.44 -24.26
CA TYR A 296 22.22 3.16 -25.04
C TYR A 296 23.01 4.01 -26.02
N GLU A 297 23.00 3.66 -27.30
CA GLU A 297 23.22 4.63 -28.31
C GLU A 297 22.09 5.67 -28.15
N GLU A 298 22.45 6.93 -28.12
CA GLU A 298 21.52 8.05 -28.10
C GLU A 298 20.49 7.81 -29.20
N ASN A 299 19.29 7.43 -28.79
CA ASN A 299 18.26 6.96 -29.71
C ASN A 299 17.15 7.99 -29.69
N GLU A 300 16.67 8.36 -30.83
CA GLU A 300 15.89 9.55 -31.11
C GLU A 300 14.52 9.61 -30.40
N ILE A 301 14.01 8.50 -29.86
CA ILE A 301 12.77 8.47 -29.03
C ILE A 301 12.95 9.06 -27.63
N ILE A 302 14.17 8.94 -27.13
CA ILE A 302 14.48 9.42 -25.80
C ILE A 302 15.14 10.76 -26.02
N ASP A 303 14.48 11.83 -25.58
CA ASP A 303 15.11 13.13 -25.58
C ASP A 303 16.43 13.08 -24.79
N SER A 304 17.35 13.99 -25.06
CA SER A 304 18.66 14.02 -24.41
C SER A 304 18.55 14.08 -22.87
N TYR A 305 17.45 14.58 -22.36
CA TYR A 305 17.15 14.62 -20.91
C TYR A 305 16.78 13.25 -20.37
N GLN A 306 15.89 12.52 -21.03
CA GLN A 306 15.51 11.16 -20.67
C GLN A 306 16.71 10.23 -20.76
N PHE A 307 17.50 10.33 -21.82
CA PHE A 307 18.73 9.56 -22.02
C PHE A 307 19.74 9.80 -20.88
N THR A 308 19.99 11.07 -20.54
CA THR A 308 20.86 11.43 -19.42
C THR A 308 20.30 10.92 -18.08
N SER A 309 18.98 10.95 -17.90
CA SER A 309 18.33 10.43 -16.73
C SER A 309 18.49 8.91 -16.61
N TYR A 310 18.33 8.17 -17.70
CA TYR A 310 18.53 6.72 -17.73
C TYR A 310 19.99 6.32 -17.49
N GLN A 311 20.96 7.03 -18.11
CA GLN A 311 22.39 6.82 -17.83
C GLN A 311 22.71 7.06 -16.35
N ARG A 312 22.11 8.08 -15.74
CA ARG A 312 22.29 8.36 -14.33
C ARG A 312 21.72 7.24 -13.45
N LEU A 313 20.50 6.78 -13.76
CA LEU A 313 19.87 5.67 -13.05
C LEU A 313 20.71 4.40 -13.15
N GLU A 314 21.23 4.11 -14.33
CA GLU A 314 22.09 2.97 -14.60
C GLU A 314 23.38 3.05 -13.79
N GLN A 315 24.07 4.18 -13.83
CA GLN A 315 25.30 4.38 -13.07
C GLN A 315 25.06 4.26 -11.56
N GLN A 316 24.00 4.88 -11.04
CA GLN A 316 23.63 4.75 -9.63
C GLN A 316 23.33 3.30 -9.24
N THR A 317 22.64 2.56 -10.10
CA THR A 317 22.34 1.14 -9.88
C THR A 317 23.59 0.29 -9.84
N LEU A 318 24.57 0.54 -10.73
CA LEU A 318 25.86 -0.17 -10.72
C LEU A 318 26.68 0.14 -9.46
N GLU A 319 26.77 1.40 -9.10
CA GLU A 319 27.49 1.82 -7.87
C GLU A 319 26.86 1.16 -6.65
N TRP A 320 25.54 1.10 -6.61
CA TRP A 320 24.82 0.45 -5.52
C TRP A 320 25.12 -1.06 -5.46
N ILE A 321 25.06 -1.77 -6.60
CA ILE A 321 25.36 -3.21 -6.67
C ILE A 321 26.80 -3.49 -6.23
N GLN A 322 27.75 -2.68 -6.66
CA GLN A 322 29.15 -2.81 -6.25
C GLN A 322 29.34 -2.64 -4.73
N ASN A 323 28.66 -1.64 -4.16
CA ASN A 323 28.72 -1.36 -2.72
C ASN A 323 27.99 -2.41 -1.88
N HIS A 324 27.04 -3.13 -2.46
CA HIS A 324 26.22 -4.15 -1.81
C HIS A 324 26.47 -5.56 -2.39
N ALA A 325 27.68 -5.81 -2.89
CA ALA A 325 28.03 -7.08 -3.52
C ALA A 325 27.78 -8.31 -2.64
N PHE A 326 27.81 -8.16 -1.31
CA PHE A 326 27.50 -9.23 -0.35
C PHE A 326 26.06 -9.77 -0.48
N LEU A 327 25.08 -8.95 -0.92
CA LEU A 327 23.70 -9.38 -1.14
C LEU A 327 23.57 -10.41 -2.27
N PHE A 328 24.59 -10.49 -3.12
CA PHE A 328 24.62 -11.32 -4.33
C PHE A 328 25.50 -12.56 -4.17
N ASN A 329 26.26 -12.64 -3.09
CA ASN A 329 27.12 -13.77 -2.74
C ASN A 329 26.32 -14.90 -2.07
N ASP A 330 27.02 -15.97 -1.69
CA ASP A 330 26.46 -17.05 -0.89
C ASP A 330 25.97 -16.53 0.46
N LEU A 331 24.99 -17.22 1.02
CA LEU A 331 24.31 -16.85 2.26
C LEU A 331 25.30 -16.84 3.45
N ASP A 332 25.50 -15.67 4.04
CA ASP A 332 26.25 -15.48 5.28
C ASP A 332 25.38 -14.77 6.34
N PHE A 333 24.82 -15.54 7.24
CA PHE A 333 23.95 -15.02 8.31
C PHE A 333 24.63 -13.99 9.22
N ILE A 334 25.94 -14.11 9.44
CA ILE A 334 26.69 -13.18 10.30
C ILE A 334 26.81 -11.81 9.61
N GLN A 335 27.10 -11.84 8.31
CA GLN A 335 27.20 -10.62 7.53
C GLN A 335 25.86 -9.91 7.41
N ILE A 336 24.78 -10.65 7.21
CA ILE A 336 23.41 -10.14 7.19
C ILE A 336 23.04 -9.50 8.52
N ALA A 337 23.26 -10.23 9.62
CA ALA A 337 22.97 -9.72 10.96
C ALA A 337 23.68 -8.40 11.24
N LYS A 338 24.97 -8.30 10.91
CA LYS A 338 25.74 -7.06 11.05
C LYS A 338 25.21 -5.95 10.16
N HIS A 339 24.77 -6.29 8.95
CA HIS A 339 24.24 -5.30 8.02
C HIS A 339 22.90 -4.74 8.51
N ILE A 340 21.95 -5.59 8.88
CA ILE A 340 20.67 -5.17 9.47
C ILE A 340 20.91 -4.32 10.72
N GLN A 341 21.81 -4.73 11.60
CA GLN A 341 22.15 -3.94 12.80
C GLN A 341 22.67 -2.54 12.45
N ASN A 342 23.48 -2.41 11.39
CA ASN A 342 24.04 -1.13 10.97
C ASN A 342 23.02 -0.20 10.29
N LEU A 343 21.92 -0.71 9.80
CA LEU A 343 20.84 0.12 9.22
C LEU A 343 20.06 0.90 10.30
N HIS A 344 20.14 0.49 11.56
CA HIS A 344 19.44 1.11 12.66
C HIS A 344 20.35 2.05 13.44
N GLU A 345 20.21 3.38 13.25
CA GLU A 345 20.94 4.40 14.02
C GLU A 345 20.49 4.49 15.49
N GLN A 346 19.20 4.26 15.73
CA GLN A 346 18.59 4.24 17.06
C GLN A 346 17.86 2.92 17.24
N VAL A 347 18.35 2.10 18.15
CA VAL A 347 17.81 0.76 18.41
C VAL A 347 16.90 0.83 19.65
N THR A 348 15.65 0.46 19.49
CA THR A 348 14.72 0.31 20.61
C THR A 348 14.97 -0.99 21.37
N ARG A 349 14.37 -1.16 22.56
CA ARG A 349 14.43 -2.42 23.29
C ARG A 349 13.72 -3.55 22.52
N GLU A 350 12.65 -3.22 21.85
CA GLU A 350 11.85 -4.11 21.02
C GLU A 350 12.67 -4.61 19.83
N ASP A 351 13.41 -3.73 19.17
CA ASP A 351 14.32 -4.10 18.06
C ASP A 351 15.42 -5.07 18.53
N LEU A 352 16.02 -4.80 19.69
CA LEU A 352 17.01 -5.72 20.27
C LEU A 352 16.42 -7.10 20.59
N ASN A 353 15.21 -7.16 21.13
CA ASN A 353 14.54 -8.40 21.41
C ASN A 353 14.25 -9.18 20.12
N ALA A 354 13.67 -8.52 19.11
CA ALA A 354 13.39 -9.11 17.81
C ALA A 354 14.66 -9.63 17.12
N PHE A 355 15.72 -8.82 17.16
CA PHE A 355 17.02 -9.22 16.61
C PHE A 355 17.57 -10.48 17.29
N ASN A 356 17.56 -10.51 18.63
CA ASN A 356 18.04 -11.66 19.40
C ASN A 356 17.19 -12.91 19.18
N GLU A 357 15.87 -12.77 19.02
CA GLU A 357 14.98 -13.89 18.70
C GLU A 357 15.33 -14.52 17.35
N VAL A 358 15.53 -13.72 16.31
CA VAL A 358 15.92 -14.23 14.99
C VAL A 358 17.32 -14.84 15.04
N ILE A 359 18.28 -14.22 15.72
CA ILE A 359 19.63 -14.76 15.85
C ILE A 359 19.61 -16.10 16.58
N SER A 360 18.81 -16.25 17.64
CA SER A 360 18.65 -17.52 18.36
C SER A 360 18.11 -18.61 17.42
N LEU A 361 17.06 -18.29 16.64
CA LEU A 361 16.52 -19.24 15.65
C LEU A 361 17.58 -19.65 14.63
N VAL A 362 18.33 -18.70 14.09
CA VAL A 362 19.39 -18.98 13.11
C VAL A 362 20.50 -19.85 13.73
N GLN A 363 20.89 -19.60 14.99
CA GLN A 363 21.89 -20.39 15.69
C GLN A 363 21.43 -21.84 15.89
N ASP A 364 20.16 -22.07 16.21
CA ASP A 364 19.59 -23.39 16.43
C ASP A 364 19.56 -24.23 15.14
N ILE A 365 19.40 -23.58 13.98
CA ILE A 365 19.12 -24.28 12.72
C ILE A 365 20.22 -24.19 11.65
N HIS A 366 21.24 -23.34 11.82
CA HIS A 366 22.24 -23.10 10.76
C HIS A 366 22.91 -24.39 10.25
N THR A 367 23.00 -25.43 11.10
CA THR A 367 23.56 -26.74 10.71
C THR A 367 22.64 -27.58 9.81
N TYR A 368 21.36 -27.22 9.72
CA TYR A 368 20.36 -27.91 8.91
C TYR A 368 20.12 -27.25 7.56
N ILE A 369 20.65 -26.05 7.33
CA ILE A 369 20.50 -25.31 6.10
C ILE A 369 21.61 -25.73 5.15
N HIS A 370 21.28 -26.53 4.15
CA HIS A 370 22.21 -27.02 3.14
C HIS A 370 21.93 -26.43 1.75
N SER A 371 20.77 -25.83 1.54
CA SER A 371 20.36 -25.23 0.28
C SER A 371 19.47 -24.01 0.52
N THR A 372 19.30 -23.16 -0.49
CA THR A 372 18.41 -22.00 -0.44
C THR A 372 16.94 -22.40 -0.23
N ASN A 373 16.52 -23.59 -0.67
CA ASN A 373 15.17 -24.11 -0.43
C ASN A 373 14.89 -24.38 1.06
N ASP A 374 15.95 -24.62 1.85
CA ASP A 374 15.80 -24.83 3.29
C ASP A 374 15.37 -23.55 4.01
N LEU A 375 15.59 -22.37 3.43
CA LEU A 375 15.20 -21.08 4.00
C LEU A 375 13.68 -20.90 4.15
N SER A 376 12.86 -21.64 3.42
CA SER A 376 11.41 -21.56 3.50
C SER A 376 10.87 -21.77 4.92
N ILE A 377 11.40 -22.74 5.64
CA ILE A 377 11.00 -23.06 7.02
C ILE A 377 11.35 -21.89 7.94
N LEU A 378 12.57 -21.36 7.81
CA LEU A 378 13.00 -20.21 8.62
C LEU A 378 12.16 -18.95 8.35
N ILE A 379 11.88 -18.65 7.08
CA ILE A 379 11.04 -17.51 6.69
C ILE A 379 9.66 -17.61 7.35
N HIS A 380 9.00 -18.75 7.26
CA HIS A 380 7.69 -18.96 7.89
C HIS A 380 7.73 -18.85 9.42
N GLN A 381 8.80 -19.32 10.05
CA GLN A 381 8.96 -19.18 11.49
C GLN A 381 9.12 -17.72 11.92
N ILE A 382 9.94 -16.93 11.19
CA ILE A 382 10.09 -15.50 11.49
C ILE A 382 8.77 -14.75 11.24
N GLN A 383 8.00 -15.09 10.18
CA GLN A 383 6.66 -14.53 9.95
C GLN A 383 5.72 -14.78 11.14
N ASN A 384 5.78 -15.97 11.74
CA ASN A 384 4.99 -16.29 12.93
C ASN A 384 5.45 -15.53 14.19
N LEU A 385 6.75 -15.21 14.32
CA LEU A 385 7.25 -14.36 15.40
C LEU A 385 6.68 -12.94 15.30
N SER A 386 6.68 -12.36 14.11
CA SER A 386 6.16 -11.00 13.88
C SER A 386 4.66 -10.87 14.17
N ALA A 387 3.91 -11.98 14.12
CA ALA A 387 2.46 -11.99 14.36
C ALA A 387 2.08 -12.12 15.85
N ASN A 388 3.01 -12.48 16.74
CA ASN A 388 2.70 -12.94 18.12
C ASN A 388 3.35 -12.11 19.22
N GLN A 389 3.63 -10.83 19.03
CA GLN A 389 4.21 -10.02 20.10
C GLN A 389 3.17 -9.69 21.19
N LYS A 390 3.61 -9.79 22.46
CA LYS A 390 2.76 -9.61 23.64
C LYS A 390 2.81 -8.18 24.13
N ALA A 391 1.67 -7.63 24.54
CA ALA A 391 1.63 -6.34 25.20
C ALA A 391 2.55 -6.32 26.44
N SER A 392 3.43 -5.33 26.50
CA SER A 392 4.34 -5.12 27.64
C SER A 392 3.67 -4.40 28.80
N PHE A 393 2.57 -3.72 28.54
CA PHE A 393 1.80 -2.94 29.51
C PHE A 393 0.30 -3.07 29.26
N ILE A 394 -0.52 -3.13 30.30
CA ILE A 394 -1.98 -3.28 30.19
C ILE A 394 -2.64 -2.12 30.91
N GLU A 395 -3.35 -1.28 30.13
CA GLU A 395 -4.14 -0.16 30.64
C GLU A 395 -5.45 -0.03 29.83
N GLY A 396 -6.52 0.30 30.51
CA GLY A 396 -7.82 0.51 29.88
C GLY A 396 -8.49 -0.79 29.41
N ILE A 397 -9.28 -0.69 28.35
CA ILE A 397 -10.00 -1.83 27.76
C ILE A 397 -9.00 -2.86 27.26
N LEU A 398 -9.23 -4.12 27.57
CA LEU A 398 -8.42 -5.21 27.01
C LEU A 398 -9.12 -5.77 25.77
N ILE A 399 -8.41 -5.76 24.64
CA ILE A 399 -8.90 -6.29 23.36
C ILE A 399 -8.13 -7.56 23.06
N GLY A 400 -8.83 -8.63 22.76
CA GLY A 400 -8.24 -9.92 22.42
C GLY A 400 -9.19 -10.83 21.70
N SER A 401 -8.79 -12.08 21.52
CA SER A 401 -9.63 -13.10 20.93
C SER A 401 -10.66 -13.65 21.91
N ARG A 402 -11.69 -14.33 21.41
CA ARG A 402 -12.65 -15.05 22.26
C ARG A 402 -11.95 -16.03 23.21
N GLN A 403 -10.86 -16.64 22.78
CA GLN A 403 -10.11 -17.62 23.57
C GLN A 403 -9.42 -17.01 24.80
N ASP A 404 -9.29 -15.69 24.85
CA ASP A 404 -8.65 -14.97 25.94
C ASP A 404 -9.65 -14.48 27.01
N VAL A 405 -10.94 -14.75 26.84
CA VAL A 405 -11.98 -14.39 27.82
C VAL A 405 -11.77 -15.16 29.14
N THR A 406 -11.70 -14.42 30.24
CA THR A 406 -11.52 -14.95 31.60
C THR A 406 -12.36 -14.14 32.58
N PHE A 407 -12.32 -14.56 33.87
CA PHE A 407 -13.00 -13.86 34.97
C PHE A 407 -12.36 -12.49 35.34
N LEU A 408 -11.21 -12.15 34.77
CA LEU A 408 -10.45 -10.95 35.18
C LEU A 408 -11.12 -9.64 34.86
N ARG A 409 -12.08 -9.66 33.94
CA ARG A 409 -12.85 -8.48 33.51
C ARG A 409 -14.34 -8.78 33.67
N PRO A 410 -15.09 -7.98 34.46
CA PRO A 410 -16.51 -8.24 34.70
C PRO A 410 -17.42 -8.00 33.54
N ILE A 411 -17.02 -7.16 32.57
CA ILE A 411 -17.82 -6.79 31.37
C ILE A 411 -17.12 -7.30 30.13
N VAL A 412 -17.83 -8.12 29.35
CA VAL A 412 -17.31 -8.68 28.11
C VAL A 412 -18.22 -8.32 26.95
N PHE A 413 -17.59 -7.79 25.88
CA PHE A 413 -18.23 -7.61 24.56
C PHE A 413 -17.73 -8.70 23.62
N LEU A 414 -18.60 -9.55 23.13
CA LEU A 414 -18.30 -10.57 22.12
C LEU A 414 -18.79 -10.12 20.75
N THR A 415 -17.89 -10.00 19.79
CA THR A 415 -18.20 -9.49 18.45
C THR A 415 -18.27 -10.59 17.39
N GLY A 416 -18.89 -10.31 16.25
CA GLY A 416 -18.85 -11.18 15.07
C GLY A 416 -19.52 -12.53 15.25
N THR A 417 -20.60 -12.61 16.03
CA THR A 417 -21.28 -13.86 16.35
C THR A 417 -22.32 -14.27 15.32
N ASN A 418 -21.97 -14.22 14.02
CA ASN A 418 -22.83 -14.74 12.95
C ASN A 418 -22.61 -16.25 12.73
N ALA A 419 -23.56 -16.90 12.04
CA ALA A 419 -23.55 -18.34 11.81
C ALA A 419 -22.31 -18.87 11.08
N ASN A 420 -21.64 -18.03 10.27
CA ASN A 420 -20.46 -18.44 9.51
C ASN A 420 -19.16 -18.33 10.32
N SER A 421 -19.16 -17.51 11.39
CA SER A 421 -17.95 -17.19 12.15
C SER A 421 -17.97 -17.67 13.60
N PHE A 422 -19.12 -18.01 14.16
CA PHE A 422 -19.27 -18.48 15.55
C PHE A 422 -20.08 -19.77 15.60
N PRO A 423 -19.60 -20.81 16.30
CA PRO A 423 -18.42 -20.86 17.19
C PRO A 423 -17.09 -21.06 16.48
N SER A 424 -17.03 -21.16 15.14
CA SER A 424 -15.79 -21.35 14.37
C SER A 424 -14.98 -22.57 14.84
N LEU A 425 -15.61 -23.72 14.81
CA LEU A 425 -15.01 -24.96 15.27
C LEU A 425 -13.91 -25.41 14.32
N LYS A 426 -12.72 -25.71 14.85
CA LYS A 426 -11.62 -26.24 14.06
C LYS A 426 -11.84 -27.73 13.79
N LEU A 427 -12.08 -28.07 12.54
CA LEU A 427 -12.08 -29.44 12.05
C LEU A 427 -10.65 -29.89 11.77
N HIS A 428 -10.38 -31.19 11.86
CA HIS A 428 -9.17 -31.78 11.27
C HIS A 428 -9.32 -31.71 9.75
N SER A 429 -8.63 -30.76 9.15
CA SER A 429 -8.56 -30.59 7.71
C SER A 429 -7.14 -30.93 7.21
N GLY A 430 -7.00 -31.15 5.94
CA GLY A 430 -5.71 -31.46 5.34
C GLY A 430 -5.46 -32.97 5.29
N ILE A 431 -4.19 -33.37 5.48
CA ILE A 431 -3.77 -34.75 5.24
C ILE A 431 -4.34 -35.74 6.27
N PHE A 432 -4.39 -35.34 7.53
CA PHE A 432 -4.93 -36.15 8.65
C PHE A 432 -6.39 -35.75 8.91
N ASP A 433 -7.26 -35.91 7.93
CA ASP A 433 -8.67 -35.53 8.05
C ASP A 433 -9.49 -36.41 9.02
N GLU A 434 -10.77 -36.06 9.21
CA GLU A 434 -11.65 -36.79 10.14
C GLU A 434 -11.82 -38.25 9.81
N ALA A 435 -11.76 -38.64 8.53
CA ALA A 435 -11.87 -40.04 8.15
C ALA A 435 -10.68 -40.87 8.65
N TYR A 436 -9.49 -40.25 8.69
CA TYR A 436 -8.30 -40.87 9.25
C TYR A 436 -8.32 -40.89 10.78
N VAL A 437 -8.69 -39.75 11.41
CA VAL A 437 -8.72 -39.60 12.88
C VAL A 437 -9.74 -40.54 13.53
N LYS A 438 -10.94 -40.69 12.93
CA LYS A 438 -12.01 -41.57 13.45
C LYS A 438 -11.58 -43.02 13.67
N ASN A 439 -10.58 -43.47 12.92
CA ASN A 439 -10.05 -44.85 13.07
C ASN A 439 -8.87 -44.95 14.07
N THR A 440 -8.64 -43.89 14.86
CA THR A 440 -7.63 -43.84 15.91
C THR A 440 -8.28 -43.69 17.29
N ALA A 441 -7.49 -43.69 18.35
CA ALA A 441 -7.97 -43.39 19.71
C ALA A 441 -8.04 -41.86 20.00
N LEU A 442 -7.86 -41.00 19.01
CA LEU A 442 -8.05 -39.55 19.17
C LEU A 442 -9.55 -39.23 19.28
N PRO A 443 -9.92 -38.17 20.04
CA PRO A 443 -11.30 -37.73 20.12
C PRO A 443 -11.86 -37.45 18.71
N ASP A 444 -12.99 -38.05 18.39
CA ASP A 444 -13.69 -37.82 17.13
C ASP A 444 -14.27 -36.41 17.05
N LEU A 445 -14.75 -36.02 15.85
CA LEU A 445 -15.29 -34.69 15.60
C LEU A 445 -16.42 -34.33 16.55
N GLU A 446 -17.36 -35.25 16.79
CA GLU A 446 -18.51 -34.99 17.66
C GLU A 446 -18.09 -34.71 19.10
N THR A 447 -17.22 -35.51 19.67
CA THR A 447 -16.63 -35.31 21.01
C THR A 447 -15.89 -33.97 21.12
N ARG A 448 -15.11 -33.62 20.08
CA ARG A 448 -14.39 -32.32 20.04
C ARG A 448 -15.32 -31.12 19.96
N ILE A 449 -16.35 -31.20 19.13
CA ILE A 449 -17.39 -30.16 19.04
C ILE A 449 -18.06 -29.94 20.36
N GLN A 450 -18.53 -31.00 21.04
CA GLN A 450 -19.19 -30.92 22.33
C GLN A 450 -18.28 -30.32 23.41
N HIS A 451 -17.02 -30.77 23.47
CA HIS A 451 -16.05 -30.23 24.42
C HIS A 451 -15.75 -28.74 24.15
N GLN A 452 -15.54 -28.36 22.90
CA GLN A 452 -15.23 -26.96 22.55
C GLN A 452 -16.43 -26.05 22.81
N GLN A 453 -17.65 -26.45 22.45
CA GLN A 453 -18.87 -25.69 22.79
C GLN A 453 -19.04 -25.49 24.28
N THR A 454 -18.82 -26.55 25.05
CA THR A 454 -18.88 -26.49 26.53
C THR A 454 -17.86 -25.49 27.07
N GLN A 455 -16.61 -25.56 26.59
CA GLN A 455 -15.56 -24.60 27.02
C GLN A 455 -15.90 -23.16 26.65
N ILE A 456 -16.40 -22.91 25.43
CA ILE A 456 -16.76 -21.56 24.97
C ILE A 456 -17.83 -20.95 25.91
N PHE A 457 -18.94 -21.64 26.12
CA PHE A 457 -20.03 -21.11 26.92
C PHE A 457 -19.69 -21.04 28.42
N ASP A 458 -18.87 -21.96 28.92
CA ASP A 458 -18.33 -21.88 30.26
C ASP A 458 -17.43 -20.63 30.44
N CYS A 459 -16.59 -20.32 29.49
CA CYS A 459 -15.73 -19.12 29.53
C CYS A 459 -16.54 -17.83 29.42
N LEU A 460 -17.52 -17.77 28.52
CA LEU A 460 -18.42 -16.61 28.39
C LEU A 460 -19.29 -16.39 29.64
N SER A 461 -19.48 -17.44 30.47
CA SER A 461 -20.19 -17.35 31.75
C SER A 461 -19.32 -16.83 32.91
N LEU A 462 -18.04 -16.56 32.72
CA LEU A 462 -17.13 -16.07 33.76
C LEU A 462 -17.27 -14.59 34.07
N CYS A 463 -17.78 -13.78 33.12
CA CYS A 463 -18.05 -12.35 33.32
C CYS A 463 -19.38 -12.13 34.04
N GLU A 464 -19.57 -10.92 34.58
CA GLU A 464 -20.82 -10.50 35.20
C GLU A 464 -21.86 -10.02 34.16
N THR A 465 -21.40 -9.26 33.15
CA THR A 465 -22.24 -8.73 32.07
C THR A 465 -21.62 -9.09 30.72
N LEU A 466 -22.42 -9.74 29.89
CA LEU A 466 -22.04 -10.16 28.55
C LEU A 466 -22.87 -9.44 27.50
N TYR A 467 -22.22 -8.72 26.64
CA TYR A 467 -22.77 -8.17 25.41
C TYR A 467 -22.39 -9.03 24.22
N VAL A 468 -23.36 -9.59 23.53
CA VAL A 468 -23.13 -10.38 22.31
C VAL A 468 -23.63 -9.56 21.13
N LEU A 469 -22.78 -9.39 20.10
CA LEU A 469 -23.10 -8.60 18.93
C LEU A 469 -22.77 -9.36 17.63
N TYR A 470 -23.67 -9.25 16.64
CA TYR A 470 -23.35 -9.72 15.30
C TYR A 470 -23.76 -8.69 14.22
N PRO A 471 -22.96 -8.55 13.14
CA PRO A 471 -23.33 -7.74 12.00
C PRO A 471 -24.34 -8.50 11.12
N GLN A 472 -25.38 -7.82 10.63
CA GLN A 472 -26.37 -8.40 9.71
C GLN A 472 -25.85 -8.51 8.28
N SER A 473 -24.83 -7.74 7.91
CA SER A 473 -24.23 -7.80 6.58
C SER A 473 -22.74 -7.44 6.59
N ASP A 474 -22.04 -7.83 5.51
CA ASP A 474 -20.74 -7.26 5.18
C ASP A 474 -20.87 -5.94 4.40
N TYR A 475 -19.71 -5.36 4.02
CA TYR A 475 -19.66 -4.12 3.22
C TYR A 475 -20.03 -4.33 1.74
N GLN A 476 -20.13 -5.58 1.28
CA GLN A 476 -20.55 -5.94 -0.07
C GLN A 476 -22.07 -6.22 -0.16
N GLY A 477 -22.79 -6.12 0.97
CA GLY A 477 -24.22 -6.37 1.04
C GLY A 477 -24.61 -7.84 1.19
N LYS A 478 -23.67 -8.75 1.50
CA LYS A 478 -23.98 -10.14 1.81
C LYS A 478 -24.58 -10.21 3.21
N ASN A 479 -25.79 -10.76 3.32
CA ASN A 479 -26.46 -10.93 4.60
C ASN A 479 -25.83 -12.06 5.43
N TYR A 480 -25.82 -11.87 6.74
CA TYR A 480 -25.41 -12.83 7.73
C TYR A 480 -26.60 -13.23 8.61
N GLU A 481 -26.67 -14.52 8.92
CA GLU A 481 -27.62 -15.07 9.89
C GLU A 481 -26.98 -15.11 11.30
N PRO A 482 -27.77 -15.00 12.37
CA PRO A 482 -27.28 -15.17 13.73
C PRO A 482 -26.79 -16.60 13.98
N SER A 483 -25.84 -16.78 14.91
CA SER A 483 -25.44 -18.12 15.36
C SER A 483 -26.56 -18.82 16.12
N SER A 484 -26.97 -20.01 15.66
CA SER A 484 -27.94 -20.86 16.30
C SER A 484 -27.51 -21.30 17.70
N GLU A 485 -26.20 -21.49 17.89
CA GLU A 485 -25.61 -21.89 19.17
C GLU A 485 -25.79 -20.79 20.23
N ILE A 486 -25.60 -19.52 19.85
CA ILE A 486 -25.82 -18.36 20.73
C ILE A 486 -27.32 -18.25 21.07
N GLU A 487 -28.21 -18.32 20.09
CA GLU A 487 -29.65 -18.24 20.31
C GLU A 487 -30.16 -19.35 21.24
N ASN A 488 -29.66 -20.58 21.04
CA ASN A 488 -30.01 -21.72 21.89
C ASN A 488 -29.47 -21.56 23.31
N TRP A 489 -28.24 -21.06 23.46
CA TRP A 489 -27.63 -20.87 24.77
C TRP A 489 -28.30 -19.74 25.57
N LEU A 490 -28.52 -18.57 24.94
CA LEU A 490 -29.17 -17.41 25.57
C LEU A 490 -30.68 -17.56 25.68
N LYS A 491 -31.31 -18.46 24.92
CA LYS A 491 -32.77 -18.63 24.81
C LYS A 491 -33.50 -17.35 24.44
N THR A 492 -32.87 -16.48 23.66
CA THR A 492 -33.41 -15.19 23.22
C THR A 492 -32.90 -14.86 21.80
N LYS A 493 -33.68 -14.03 21.10
CA LYS A 493 -33.29 -13.48 19.80
C LYS A 493 -32.61 -12.14 19.97
N SER A 494 -31.80 -11.78 18.98
CA SER A 494 -31.14 -10.49 18.97
C SER A 494 -32.15 -9.33 18.78
N THR A 495 -31.79 -8.19 19.38
CA THR A 495 -32.48 -6.91 19.14
C THR A 495 -31.64 -6.05 18.22
N PHE A 496 -32.23 -5.49 17.18
CA PHE A 496 -31.51 -4.59 16.29
C PHE A 496 -31.30 -3.23 16.96
N ILE A 497 -30.06 -2.77 16.96
CA ILE A 497 -29.71 -1.45 17.49
C ILE A 497 -28.86 -0.68 16.46
N THR A 498 -29.01 0.64 16.48
CA THR A 498 -28.23 1.56 15.64
C THR A 498 -27.60 2.64 16.51
N THR A 499 -26.47 3.13 16.05
CA THR A 499 -25.88 4.36 16.58
C THR A 499 -26.37 5.56 15.77
N PRO A 500 -26.54 6.73 16.37
CA PRO A 500 -26.73 7.96 15.61
C PRO A 500 -25.54 8.16 14.65
N ASP A 501 -25.80 8.68 13.45
CA ASP A 501 -24.75 9.00 12.48
C ASP A 501 -24.01 10.28 12.95
N SER A 502 -23.23 10.17 14.02
CA SER A 502 -22.53 11.29 14.64
C SER A 502 -21.07 11.44 14.20
N PHE A 503 -20.62 10.69 13.19
CA PHE A 503 -19.29 10.88 12.64
C PHE A 503 -19.26 12.10 11.72
N ASN A 504 -18.83 13.23 12.25
CA ASN A 504 -18.29 14.30 11.43
C ASN A 504 -16.99 13.79 10.81
N TRP A 505 -17.03 13.48 9.53
CA TRP A 505 -15.84 13.20 8.77
C TRP A 505 -14.89 14.39 8.85
N ILE A 506 -13.74 14.22 9.46
CA ILE A 506 -12.71 15.26 9.45
C ILE A 506 -12.23 15.37 8.01
N THR A 507 -12.45 16.53 7.40
CA THR A 507 -11.87 16.80 6.10
C THR A 507 -10.34 16.81 6.23
N PRO A 508 -9.62 15.98 5.48
CA PRO A 508 -8.17 15.99 5.56
C PRO A 508 -7.67 17.34 5.09
N ASN A 509 -6.82 17.96 5.87
CA ASN A 509 -6.11 19.18 5.51
C ASN A 509 -4.65 19.07 5.94
N ILE A 510 -3.82 19.87 5.32
CA ILE A 510 -2.44 20.09 5.76
C ILE A 510 -2.37 21.53 6.22
N ASP A 511 -2.12 21.72 7.49
CA ASP A 511 -2.01 23.01 8.14
C ASP A 511 -0.61 23.11 8.78
N LEU A 512 0.29 23.78 8.08
CA LEU A 512 1.65 24.01 8.51
C LEU A 512 1.79 25.45 8.98
N ASP A 513 2.58 25.67 10.00
CA ASP A 513 3.00 27.03 10.33
C ASP A 513 3.93 27.60 9.24
N ASP A 514 3.95 28.91 9.09
CA ASP A 514 4.72 29.62 8.06
C ASP A 514 6.20 29.21 8.04
N LYS A 515 6.81 28.97 9.19
CA LYS A 515 8.22 28.60 9.29
C LYS A 515 8.44 27.21 8.71
N THR A 516 7.57 26.26 9.03
CA THR A 516 7.64 24.89 8.51
C THR A 516 7.34 24.88 7.02
N ALA A 517 6.32 25.61 6.55
CA ALA A 517 5.99 25.72 5.13
C ALA A 517 7.17 26.30 4.33
N LYS A 518 7.75 27.39 4.81
CA LYS A 518 8.93 27.98 4.17
C LYS A 518 10.11 27.02 4.13
N SER A 519 10.35 26.24 5.20
CA SER A 519 11.43 25.25 5.21
C SER A 519 11.23 24.09 4.24
N ILE A 520 9.98 23.71 3.97
CA ILE A 520 9.63 22.62 3.05
C ILE A 520 9.68 23.09 1.60
N PHE A 521 9.04 24.21 1.29
CA PHE A 521 8.84 24.66 -0.08
C PHE A 521 9.90 25.60 -0.60
N PHE A 522 10.64 26.31 0.28
CA PHE A 522 11.65 27.31 -0.04
C PHE A 522 13.04 26.92 0.53
N LYS A 523 13.64 25.88 -0.02
CA LYS A 523 14.94 25.35 0.45
C LYS A 523 16.07 26.32 0.11
N ASP A 524 16.97 26.54 1.05
CA ASP A 524 18.16 27.38 0.88
C ASP A 524 17.82 28.79 0.34
N THR A 525 16.76 29.39 0.80
CA THR A 525 16.21 30.66 0.31
C THR A 525 15.77 30.67 -1.16
N HIS A 526 15.55 29.51 -1.74
CA HIS A 526 15.09 29.36 -3.12
C HIS A 526 13.80 28.56 -3.23
N PHE A 527 12.86 29.05 -4.03
CA PHE A 527 11.78 28.23 -4.57
C PHE A 527 12.19 27.74 -5.95
N LYS A 528 12.44 26.44 -6.10
CA LYS A 528 12.84 25.83 -7.37
C LYS A 528 11.74 24.93 -7.91
N GLY A 529 11.33 25.15 -9.17
CA GLY A 529 10.32 24.29 -9.75
C GLY A 529 9.94 24.65 -11.18
N SER A 530 9.14 23.76 -11.77
CA SER A 530 8.50 24.06 -13.05
C SER A 530 7.26 24.93 -12.85
N ILE A 531 6.79 25.52 -13.93
CA ILE A 531 5.55 26.30 -13.94
C ILE A 531 4.36 25.44 -13.52
N SER A 532 4.34 24.20 -13.94
CA SER A 532 3.30 23.23 -13.55
C SER A 532 3.24 22.97 -12.03
N ARG A 533 4.30 23.24 -11.27
CA ARG A 533 4.27 23.20 -9.81
C ARG A 533 3.37 24.30 -9.24
N LEU A 534 3.44 25.52 -9.77
CA LEU A 534 2.57 26.63 -9.37
C LEU A 534 1.12 26.37 -9.79
N GLU A 535 0.90 25.95 -11.04
CA GLU A 535 -0.41 25.60 -11.55
C GLU A 535 -1.07 24.44 -10.76
N SER A 536 -0.25 23.50 -10.26
CA SER A 536 -0.72 22.41 -9.40
C SER A 536 -1.30 22.92 -8.07
N TYR A 537 -0.70 23.95 -7.48
CA TYR A 537 -1.24 24.59 -6.28
C TYR A 537 -2.58 25.27 -6.57
N ALA A 538 -2.65 26.03 -7.66
CA ALA A 538 -3.89 26.69 -8.07
C ALA A 538 -5.03 25.68 -8.31
N ARG A 539 -4.71 24.50 -8.82
CA ARG A 539 -5.70 23.41 -9.05
C ARG A 539 -6.19 22.78 -7.76
N CYS A 540 -5.29 22.44 -6.85
CA CYS A 540 -5.61 21.86 -5.56
C CYS A 540 -4.42 21.97 -4.61
N PRO A 541 -4.48 22.85 -3.58
CA PRO A 541 -3.41 23.03 -2.60
C PRO A 541 -3.01 21.76 -1.88
N PHE A 542 -3.98 20.89 -1.55
CA PHE A 542 -3.73 19.62 -0.88
C PHE A 542 -2.90 18.67 -1.76
N SER A 543 -3.27 18.52 -3.04
CA SER A 543 -2.53 17.70 -4.00
C SER A 543 -1.09 18.21 -4.18
N HIS A 544 -0.91 19.54 -4.27
CA HIS A 544 0.40 20.17 -4.34
C HIS A 544 1.26 19.85 -3.11
N ALA A 545 0.68 19.94 -1.90
CA ALA A 545 1.40 19.65 -0.67
C ALA A 545 1.83 18.18 -0.57
N LEU A 546 0.99 17.25 -1.01
CA LEU A 546 1.35 15.82 -1.06
C LEU A 546 2.49 15.57 -2.07
N LYS A 547 2.39 16.17 -3.26
CA LYS A 547 3.37 15.93 -4.34
C LYS A 547 4.71 16.61 -4.08
N TYR A 548 4.70 17.87 -3.72
CA TYR A 548 5.91 18.71 -3.65
C TYR A 548 6.38 19.03 -2.23
N GLY A 549 5.52 18.81 -1.22
CA GLY A 549 5.87 18.93 0.18
C GLY A 549 6.29 17.62 0.79
N LEU A 550 5.44 16.59 0.68
CA LEU A 550 5.70 15.26 1.21
C LEU A 550 6.38 14.31 0.20
N TYR A 551 6.62 14.76 -1.02
CA TYR A 551 7.25 13.98 -2.10
C TYR A 551 6.59 12.64 -2.37
N LEU A 552 5.27 12.54 -2.17
CA LEU A 552 4.51 11.35 -2.53
C LEU A 552 4.45 11.23 -4.05
N ARG A 553 5.15 10.25 -4.59
CA ARG A 553 5.22 10.03 -6.04
C ARG A 553 3.96 9.34 -6.54
N GLU A 554 3.47 9.82 -7.66
CA GLU A 554 2.48 9.08 -8.43
C GLU A 554 3.17 7.86 -9.06
N LYS A 555 2.49 6.71 -9.07
CA LYS A 555 2.95 5.57 -9.86
C LYS A 555 2.78 5.95 -11.33
N GLU A 556 3.88 6.18 -12.01
CA GLU A 556 3.86 6.43 -13.45
C GLU A 556 3.50 5.14 -14.18
N ASP A 557 2.36 5.12 -14.83
CA ASP A 557 1.97 4.02 -15.70
C ASP A 557 2.56 4.27 -17.08
N ILE A 558 3.56 3.49 -17.45
CA ILE A 558 4.34 3.62 -18.69
C ILE A 558 3.45 3.41 -19.95
N THR A 559 2.27 2.82 -19.78
CA THR A 559 1.31 2.58 -20.87
C THR A 559 0.43 3.78 -21.21
N ASP A 560 0.66 4.94 -20.60
CA ASP A 560 -0.26 6.06 -20.62
C ASP A 560 -0.20 6.91 -21.91
N ILE A 561 -1.30 7.60 -22.15
CA ILE A 561 -1.50 8.65 -23.17
C ILE A 561 -0.36 9.69 -23.19
N ARG A 562 0.31 9.91 -22.06
CA ARG A 562 1.47 10.81 -21.92
C ARG A 562 2.64 10.41 -22.82
N ILE A 563 2.93 9.11 -22.96
CA ILE A 563 4.02 8.62 -23.84
C ILE A 563 3.73 8.96 -25.29
N ARG A 564 2.48 8.82 -25.72
CA ARG A 564 2.09 9.19 -27.10
C ARG A 564 2.31 10.68 -27.37
N GLY A 565 1.99 11.54 -26.38
CA GLY A 565 2.26 12.98 -26.47
C GLY A 565 3.75 13.26 -26.63
N SER A 566 4.58 12.65 -25.78
CA SER A 566 6.04 12.80 -25.83
C SER A 566 6.64 12.32 -27.15
N ILE A 567 6.16 11.17 -27.68
CA ILE A 567 6.61 10.66 -28.99
C ILE A 567 6.24 11.63 -30.11
N LEU A 568 5.01 12.15 -30.11
CA LEU A 568 4.59 13.15 -31.12
C LEU A 568 5.46 14.40 -31.12
N HIS A 569 5.77 14.95 -29.95
CA HIS A 569 6.65 16.11 -29.79
C HIS A 569 8.06 15.79 -30.32
N HIS A 570 8.61 14.65 -29.91
CA HIS A 570 9.97 14.28 -30.31
C HIS A 570 10.10 14.01 -31.83
N VAL A 571 9.15 13.28 -32.41
CA VAL A 571 9.15 13.05 -33.85
C VAL A 571 9.05 14.38 -34.63
N LEU A 572 8.21 15.30 -34.17
CA LEU A 572 8.11 16.65 -34.76
C LEU A 572 9.45 17.40 -34.69
N GLU A 573 10.11 17.35 -33.53
CA GLU A 573 11.42 17.96 -33.33
C GLU A 573 12.48 17.38 -34.26
N VAL A 574 12.61 16.03 -34.30
CA VAL A 574 13.60 15.35 -35.14
C VAL A 574 13.40 15.68 -36.62
N ILE A 575 12.18 15.51 -37.10
CA ILE A 575 11.87 15.76 -38.53
C ILE A 575 12.14 17.21 -38.89
N SER A 576 11.71 18.16 -38.08
CA SER A 576 11.88 19.58 -38.35
C SER A 576 13.33 20.06 -38.24
N LYS A 577 14.19 19.38 -37.49
CA LYS A 577 15.64 19.63 -37.44
C LYS A 577 16.37 19.02 -38.62
N GLU A 578 16.00 17.83 -39.09
CA GLU A 578 16.68 17.12 -40.15
C GLU A 578 16.27 17.62 -41.56
N LYS A 579 15.03 18.06 -41.74
CA LYS A 579 14.44 18.42 -42.99
C LYS A 579 13.95 19.87 -42.99
N SER A 580 14.53 20.74 -43.81
CA SER A 580 14.08 22.13 -43.95
C SER A 580 12.68 22.25 -44.54
N ASP A 581 12.23 21.25 -45.29
CA ASP A 581 10.90 21.15 -45.91
C ASP A 581 10.10 19.99 -45.27
N TYR A 582 10.12 19.95 -43.96
CA TYR A 582 9.57 18.83 -43.16
C TYR A 582 8.05 18.68 -43.30
N THR A 583 7.35 19.76 -43.68
CA THR A 583 5.90 19.75 -43.84
C THR A 583 5.43 19.15 -45.20
N SER A 584 6.36 18.85 -46.13
CA SER A 584 6.06 18.24 -47.41
C SER A 584 6.43 16.75 -47.54
N LEU A 585 6.77 16.11 -46.42
CA LEU A 585 7.09 14.69 -46.40
C LEU A 585 5.89 13.79 -46.75
N SER A 586 6.17 12.69 -47.45
CA SER A 586 5.16 11.68 -47.75
C SER A 586 4.76 10.88 -46.49
N LYS A 587 3.58 10.22 -46.55
CA LYS A 587 3.13 9.35 -45.44
C LYS A 587 4.14 8.26 -45.15
N GLU A 588 4.79 7.70 -46.16
CA GLU A 588 5.79 6.64 -46.02
C GLU A 588 7.04 7.13 -45.29
N GLU A 589 7.54 8.33 -45.64
CA GLU A 589 8.69 8.94 -44.95
C GLU A 589 8.37 9.24 -43.49
N ILE A 590 7.18 9.77 -43.18
CA ILE A 590 6.73 10.01 -41.79
C ILE A 590 6.62 8.69 -41.02
N HIS A 591 6.07 7.65 -41.67
CA HIS A 591 5.96 6.32 -41.06
C HIS A 591 7.33 5.77 -40.67
N ASP A 592 8.34 5.88 -41.53
CA ASP A 592 9.70 5.41 -41.27
C ASP A 592 10.33 6.10 -40.05
N TYR A 593 10.11 7.43 -39.91
CA TYR A 593 10.55 8.15 -38.70
C TYR A 593 9.84 7.64 -37.47
N VAL A 594 8.51 7.50 -37.50
CA VAL A 594 7.75 6.99 -36.34
C VAL A 594 8.16 5.58 -35.99
N GLU A 595 8.35 4.70 -37.00
CA GLU A 595 8.76 3.32 -36.74
C GLU A 595 10.16 3.23 -36.12
N LYS A 596 11.11 4.06 -36.62
CA LYS A 596 12.46 4.15 -36.03
C LYS A 596 12.40 4.55 -34.55
N GLU A 597 11.58 5.53 -34.25
CA GLU A 597 11.37 6.01 -32.90
C GLU A 597 10.75 4.94 -32.00
N PHE A 598 9.77 4.18 -32.48
CA PHE A 598 9.19 3.08 -31.70
C PHE A 598 10.09 1.86 -31.57
N SER A 599 11.16 1.75 -32.36
CA SER A 599 12.05 0.58 -32.32
C SER A 599 12.67 0.35 -30.95
N PHE A 600 13.00 1.44 -30.25
CA PHE A 600 13.51 1.38 -28.87
C PHE A 600 12.39 1.03 -27.87
N ALA A 601 11.24 1.70 -27.98
CA ALA A 601 10.10 1.45 -27.11
C ALA A 601 9.60 -0.02 -27.16
N LYS A 602 9.63 -0.62 -28.36
CA LYS A 602 9.34 -2.06 -28.55
C LYS A 602 10.25 -2.96 -27.72
N LYS A 603 11.53 -2.60 -27.55
CA LYS A 603 12.50 -3.39 -26.76
C LYS A 603 12.32 -3.22 -25.27
N VAL A 604 11.90 -2.04 -24.83
CA VAL A 604 11.82 -1.67 -23.41
C VAL A 604 10.47 -2.06 -22.78
N LEU A 605 9.38 -1.82 -23.49
CA LEU A 605 8.04 -1.91 -22.93
C LEU A 605 7.42 -3.31 -22.94
N LEU A 606 8.07 -4.32 -23.54
CA LEU A 606 7.58 -5.72 -23.62
C LEU A 606 6.10 -5.87 -24.03
N GLN A 607 5.56 -4.87 -24.72
CA GLN A 607 4.18 -4.84 -25.19
C GLN A 607 3.98 -5.77 -26.41
N GLN A 608 2.74 -6.17 -26.67
CA GLN A 608 2.45 -6.96 -27.86
C GLN A 608 2.74 -6.20 -29.14
N VAL A 609 3.37 -6.85 -30.10
CA VAL A 609 3.77 -6.27 -31.39
C VAL A 609 2.58 -5.62 -32.12
N THR A 610 1.41 -6.24 -32.05
CA THR A 610 0.17 -5.71 -32.63
C THR A 610 -0.23 -4.35 -32.06
N TRP A 611 -0.03 -4.14 -30.76
CA TRP A 611 -0.31 -2.86 -30.13
C TRP A 611 0.63 -1.77 -30.64
N PHE A 612 1.94 -2.04 -30.72
CA PHE A 612 2.90 -1.09 -31.27
C PHE A 612 2.59 -0.72 -32.72
N ASN A 613 2.32 -1.67 -33.57
CA ASN A 613 1.99 -1.40 -34.98
C ASN A 613 0.74 -0.52 -35.10
N SER A 614 -0.28 -0.76 -34.27
CA SER A 614 -1.46 0.12 -34.24
C SER A 614 -1.13 1.54 -33.78
N GLN A 615 -0.20 1.71 -32.83
CA GLN A 615 0.22 3.03 -32.37
C GLN A 615 1.05 3.78 -33.42
N ILE A 616 1.95 3.08 -34.11
CA ILE A 616 2.75 3.65 -35.19
C ILE A 616 1.84 4.18 -36.29
N GLU A 617 0.86 3.39 -36.73
CA GLU A 617 -0.10 3.80 -37.76
C GLU A 617 -0.93 5.02 -37.33
N GLU A 618 -1.50 4.99 -36.10
CA GLU A 618 -2.29 6.08 -35.53
C GLU A 618 -1.48 7.38 -35.42
N ILE A 619 -0.22 7.32 -35.01
CA ILE A 619 0.65 8.49 -34.87
C ILE A 619 1.06 9.01 -36.27
N THR A 620 1.38 8.11 -37.18
CA THR A 620 1.71 8.47 -38.58
C THR A 620 0.55 9.24 -39.23
N GLU A 621 -0.67 8.73 -39.12
CA GLU A 621 -1.86 9.41 -39.66
C GLU A 621 -2.07 10.79 -39.05
N LYS A 622 -1.89 10.92 -37.72
CA LYS A 622 -1.96 12.21 -37.03
C LYS A 622 -0.89 13.18 -37.54
N LEU A 623 0.35 12.74 -37.69
CA LEU A 623 1.45 13.59 -38.15
C LEU A 623 1.24 14.08 -39.60
N VAL A 624 0.72 13.25 -40.49
CA VAL A 624 0.38 13.65 -41.84
C VAL A 624 -0.57 14.86 -41.82
N LEU A 625 -1.64 14.78 -41.04
CA LEU A 625 -2.62 15.87 -40.90
C LEU A 625 -2.02 17.10 -40.21
N ILE A 626 -1.16 16.92 -39.22
CA ILE A 626 -0.48 18.02 -38.53
C ILE A 626 0.47 18.73 -39.49
N PHE A 627 1.26 18.00 -40.28
CA PHE A 627 2.18 18.60 -41.25
C PHE A 627 1.44 19.35 -42.32
N GLU A 628 0.31 18.85 -42.80
CA GLU A 628 -0.53 19.60 -43.73
C GLU A 628 -1.01 20.93 -43.13
N GLN A 629 -1.38 20.95 -41.88
CA GLN A 629 -1.79 22.18 -41.18
C GLN A 629 -0.62 23.13 -40.97
N LEU A 630 0.54 22.61 -40.54
CA LEU A 630 1.75 23.40 -40.36
C LEU A 630 2.23 24.00 -41.68
N HIS A 631 2.19 23.25 -42.81
CA HIS A 631 2.53 23.73 -44.10
C HIS A 631 1.68 24.95 -44.52
N ASN A 632 0.38 24.85 -44.34
CA ASN A 632 -0.55 25.94 -44.60
C ASN A 632 -0.31 27.17 -43.74
N PHE A 633 0.02 26.96 -42.45
CA PHE A 633 0.34 28.04 -41.53
C PHE A 633 1.69 28.69 -41.89
N GLU A 634 2.75 27.91 -42.03
CA GLU A 634 4.11 28.40 -42.26
C GLU A 634 4.24 29.10 -43.60
N SER A 635 3.44 28.72 -44.61
CA SER A 635 3.37 29.42 -45.90
C SER A 635 2.86 30.87 -45.79
N ASN A 636 2.21 31.21 -44.69
CA ASN A 636 1.68 32.53 -44.36
C ASN A 636 2.42 33.21 -43.20
N TRP A 637 3.50 32.58 -42.69
CA TRP A 637 4.27 33.05 -41.51
C TRP A 637 5.61 33.61 -41.96
N HIS A 638 6.01 34.79 -41.47
CA HIS A 638 7.21 35.50 -41.90
C HIS A 638 8.39 35.41 -40.94
N MET A 639 8.29 34.58 -39.87
CA MET A 639 9.40 34.25 -38.99
C MET A 639 9.93 32.86 -39.32
N SER A 640 11.19 32.61 -38.99
CA SER A 640 11.79 31.28 -39.07
C SER A 640 11.88 30.61 -37.72
N ILE A 641 11.86 29.29 -37.71
CA ILE A 641 12.14 28.50 -36.48
C ILE A 641 13.58 28.81 -36.06
N ASP A 642 13.74 29.32 -34.83
CA ASP A 642 15.02 29.65 -34.24
C ASP A 642 15.50 28.59 -33.31
N LYS A 643 14.65 28.18 -32.34
CA LYS A 643 14.96 27.15 -31.34
C LYS A 643 13.78 26.23 -31.16
N GLN A 644 14.12 24.97 -30.82
CA GLN A 644 13.16 23.93 -30.47
C GLN A 644 13.64 23.24 -29.18
N GLU A 645 12.73 22.80 -28.31
CA GLU A 645 12.99 22.21 -26.99
C GLU A 645 14.02 23.06 -26.22
N HIS A 646 13.83 24.39 -26.26
CA HIS A 646 14.77 25.32 -25.65
C HIS A 646 14.64 25.32 -24.13
N LYS A 647 15.72 24.94 -23.47
CA LYS A 647 15.79 24.97 -21.99
C LYS A 647 15.89 26.41 -21.52
N PHE A 648 14.95 26.86 -20.68
CA PHE A 648 14.99 28.16 -20.07
C PHE A 648 15.17 28.07 -18.55
N SER A 649 15.70 29.16 -17.97
CA SER A 649 15.71 29.41 -16.53
C SER A 649 15.32 30.84 -16.30
N TYR A 650 14.28 31.05 -15.50
CA TYR A 650 13.78 32.37 -15.17
C TYR A 650 13.79 32.58 -13.67
N SER A 651 14.67 33.46 -13.20
CA SER A 651 14.81 33.79 -11.78
C SER A 651 14.35 35.22 -11.50
N TYR A 652 13.57 35.40 -10.43
CA TYR A 652 13.20 36.71 -9.94
C TYR A 652 13.14 36.75 -8.41
N PRO A 653 13.37 37.92 -7.76
CA PRO A 653 13.31 38.08 -6.31
C PRO A 653 11.86 38.15 -5.84
N TRP A 654 11.56 37.47 -4.73
CA TRP A 654 10.28 37.54 -4.03
C TRP A 654 10.54 37.52 -2.52
N ASN A 655 10.26 38.63 -1.83
CA ASN A 655 10.59 38.86 -0.41
C ASN A 655 12.08 38.52 -0.13
N GLU A 656 12.34 37.65 0.87
CA GLU A 656 13.68 37.15 1.19
C GLU A 656 14.14 35.97 0.30
N PHE A 657 13.32 35.54 -0.67
CA PHE A 657 13.57 34.34 -1.48
C PHE A 657 13.88 34.70 -2.94
N THR A 658 14.55 33.78 -3.62
CA THR A 658 14.71 33.79 -5.08
C THR A 658 13.82 32.69 -5.67
N ILE A 659 13.05 33.04 -6.66
CA ILE A 659 12.15 32.13 -7.37
C ILE A 659 12.84 31.68 -8.66
N ASP A 660 13.17 30.41 -8.77
CA ASP A 660 13.83 29.82 -9.93
C ASP A 660 12.85 28.90 -10.67
N LEU A 661 12.31 29.40 -11.77
CA LEU A 661 11.45 28.63 -12.67
C LEU A 661 12.26 28.10 -13.83
N TYR A 662 12.06 26.84 -14.18
CA TYR A 662 12.76 26.19 -15.28
C TYR A 662 11.81 25.26 -16.07
N GLY A 663 12.19 24.97 -17.29
CA GLY A 663 11.42 24.13 -18.20
C GLY A 663 11.98 24.17 -19.61
N TYR A 664 11.18 23.68 -20.54
CA TYR A 664 11.49 23.66 -21.95
C TYR A 664 10.40 24.40 -22.73
N ILE A 665 10.81 25.12 -23.74
CA ILE A 665 9.92 25.80 -24.70
C ILE A 665 9.95 24.99 -25.98
N ASP A 666 8.81 24.46 -26.41
CA ASP A 666 8.73 23.50 -27.51
C ASP A 666 9.25 24.11 -28.83
N ARG A 667 8.82 25.36 -29.20
CA ARG A 667 9.25 26.03 -30.42
C ARG A 667 9.29 27.53 -30.23
N ILE A 668 10.34 28.15 -30.75
CA ILE A 668 10.55 29.59 -30.78
C ILE A 668 10.81 29.98 -32.25
N ASP A 669 9.95 30.83 -32.77
CA ASP A 669 10.19 31.44 -34.10
C ASP A 669 10.67 32.87 -33.89
N SER A 670 11.67 33.27 -34.62
CA SER A 670 12.25 34.60 -34.48
C SER A 670 12.49 35.31 -35.86
N SER A 671 12.55 36.61 -35.74
CA SER A 671 13.09 37.52 -36.73
C SER A 671 14.27 38.28 -36.12
N ASN A 672 14.89 39.20 -36.86
CA ASN A 672 16.01 39.99 -36.36
C ASN A 672 15.67 40.84 -35.11
N THR A 673 14.39 41.17 -34.87
CA THR A 673 13.97 42.09 -33.80
C THR A 673 12.92 41.51 -32.86
N SER A 674 12.29 40.41 -33.25
CA SER A 674 11.10 39.94 -32.57
C SER A 674 11.05 38.40 -32.54
N PHE A 675 10.27 37.88 -31.59
CA PHE A 675 10.06 36.44 -31.49
C PHE A 675 8.60 36.10 -31.15
N CYS A 676 8.26 34.85 -31.41
CA CYS A 676 7.00 34.23 -31.06
C CYS A 676 7.23 32.86 -30.41
N ILE A 677 6.42 32.54 -29.43
CA ILE A 677 6.47 31.25 -28.72
C ILE A 677 5.33 30.35 -29.13
N PHE A 678 5.65 29.10 -29.40
CA PHE A 678 4.68 28.05 -29.64
C PHE A 678 4.88 26.90 -28.67
N ASP A 679 3.77 26.35 -28.14
CA ASP A 679 3.73 25.19 -27.28
C ASP A 679 2.72 24.17 -27.84
N TYR A 680 3.19 22.95 -28.07
CA TYR A 680 2.37 21.89 -28.65
C TYR A 680 1.47 21.26 -27.60
N LYS A 681 0.20 21.05 -27.93
CA LYS A 681 -0.76 20.40 -27.00
C LYS A 681 -1.47 19.25 -27.71
N SER A 682 -1.53 18.10 -27.03
CA SER A 682 -2.25 16.91 -27.51
C SER A 682 -3.78 17.08 -27.59
N SER A 683 -4.31 18.20 -27.09
CA SER A 683 -5.74 18.53 -27.10
C SER A 683 -5.95 19.98 -27.59
N ASP A 684 -7.16 20.30 -28.03
CA ASP A 684 -7.55 21.67 -28.40
C ASP A 684 -7.68 22.52 -27.10
N LYS A 685 -6.54 23.00 -26.60
CA LYS A 685 -6.44 23.85 -25.41
C LYS A 685 -6.55 25.32 -25.85
N ASP A 686 -7.50 26.05 -25.27
CA ASP A 686 -7.61 27.49 -25.39
C ASP A 686 -7.01 28.17 -24.15
N ILE A 687 -6.53 29.41 -24.30
CA ILE A 687 -6.11 30.24 -23.21
C ILE A 687 -7.26 31.15 -22.80
N LYS A 688 -7.69 31.03 -21.56
CA LYS A 688 -8.71 31.93 -20.99
C LYS A 688 -8.05 32.88 -20.02
N LEU A 689 -8.36 34.16 -20.13
CA LEU A 689 -7.81 35.16 -19.24
C LEU A 689 -8.09 34.85 -17.75
N THR A 690 -9.28 34.34 -17.45
CA THR A 690 -9.66 33.93 -16.11
C THR A 690 -8.84 32.72 -15.57
N GLU A 691 -8.42 31.80 -16.43
CA GLU A 691 -7.53 30.71 -16.05
C GLU A 691 -6.10 31.21 -15.79
N PHE A 692 -5.65 32.19 -16.55
CA PHE A 692 -4.38 32.86 -16.30
C PHE A 692 -4.42 33.69 -14.99
N GLU A 693 -5.41 34.57 -14.82
CA GLU A 693 -5.61 35.39 -13.63
C GLU A 693 -5.77 34.53 -12.33
N SER A 694 -6.19 33.28 -12.46
CA SER A 694 -6.30 32.35 -11.33
C SER A 694 -5.09 31.45 -11.11
N GLY A 695 -4.08 31.51 -11.98
CA GLY A 695 -2.87 30.71 -11.88
C GLY A 695 -2.98 29.30 -12.48
N LEU A 696 -4.03 28.99 -13.21
CA LEU A 696 -4.26 27.65 -13.82
C LEU A 696 -3.58 27.49 -15.19
N SER A 697 -3.16 28.58 -15.85
CA SER A 697 -2.55 28.60 -17.18
C SER A 697 -1.46 29.66 -17.29
N LEU A 698 -0.31 29.42 -16.67
CA LEU A 698 0.83 30.35 -16.60
C LEU A 698 1.90 30.10 -17.66
N GLN A 699 1.85 28.95 -18.33
CA GLN A 699 2.94 28.41 -19.15
C GLN A 699 3.39 29.37 -20.23
N LEU A 700 2.50 29.78 -21.15
CA LEU A 700 2.85 30.66 -22.28
C LEU A 700 3.36 32.05 -21.84
N ALA A 701 2.73 32.63 -20.82
CA ALA A 701 3.19 33.91 -20.27
C ALA A 701 4.61 33.80 -19.70
N THR A 702 4.88 32.77 -18.88
CA THR A 702 6.22 32.58 -18.30
C THR A 702 7.27 32.33 -19.40
N TYR A 703 6.97 31.54 -20.43
CA TYR A 703 7.89 31.30 -21.54
C TYR A 703 8.23 32.60 -22.26
N THR A 704 7.22 33.41 -22.51
CA THR A 704 7.39 34.72 -23.14
C THR A 704 8.31 35.64 -22.36
N LEU A 705 8.07 35.75 -21.01
CA LEU A 705 8.90 36.57 -20.14
C LEU A 705 10.32 36.05 -19.98
N ALA A 706 10.47 34.71 -19.90
CA ALA A 706 11.78 34.09 -19.77
C ALA A 706 12.65 34.33 -21.03
N TYR A 707 12.08 34.10 -22.21
CA TYR A 707 12.84 34.28 -23.47
C TYR A 707 13.07 35.73 -23.82
N GLU A 708 12.12 36.63 -23.51
CA GLU A 708 12.36 38.09 -23.63
C GLU A 708 13.57 38.55 -22.82
N LYS A 709 13.68 38.09 -21.56
CA LYS A 709 14.82 38.39 -20.67
C LYS A 709 16.12 37.81 -21.17
N GLU A 710 16.09 36.64 -21.83
CA GLU A 710 17.27 35.95 -22.35
C GLU A 710 17.74 36.58 -23.67
N SER A 711 16.81 36.76 -24.62
CA SER A 711 17.13 37.15 -26.02
C SER A 711 17.21 38.65 -26.23
N HIS A 712 16.55 39.44 -25.36
CA HIS A 712 16.33 40.89 -25.56
C HIS A 712 15.54 41.23 -26.81
N LEU A 713 14.87 40.27 -27.46
CA LEU A 713 13.97 40.45 -28.59
C LEU A 713 12.58 40.88 -28.11
N ILE A 714 11.78 41.45 -28.97
CA ILE A 714 10.42 41.90 -28.65
C ILE A 714 9.45 40.75 -28.88
N PRO A 715 8.68 40.28 -27.88
CA PRO A 715 7.67 39.26 -28.07
C PRO A 715 6.49 39.81 -28.88
N VAL A 716 6.08 39.10 -29.89
CA VAL A 716 4.92 39.46 -30.72
C VAL A 716 3.70 38.60 -30.49
N GLY A 717 3.90 37.41 -29.95
CA GLY A 717 2.80 36.51 -29.58
C GLY A 717 3.26 35.22 -28.90
N CYS A 718 2.30 34.52 -28.28
CA CYS A 718 2.50 33.22 -27.75
C CYS A 718 1.25 32.35 -27.96
N PHE A 719 1.44 31.13 -28.48
CA PHE A 719 0.34 30.33 -29.00
C PHE A 719 0.45 28.85 -28.64
N TYR A 720 -0.70 28.20 -28.50
CA TYR A 720 -0.83 26.76 -28.51
C TYR A 720 -1.07 26.25 -29.93
N ILE A 721 -0.34 25.20 -30.32
CA ILE A 721 -0.59 24.43 -31.53
C ILE A 721 -1.22 23.08 -31.09
N ALA A 722 -2.45 22.84 -31.51
CA ALA A 722 -3.13 21.59 -31.19
C ALA A 722 -2.64 20.46 -32.10
N LEU A 723 -2.05 19.42 -31.52
CA LEU A 723 -1.64 18.19 -32.20
C LEU A 723 -2.80 17.21 -32.38
N LYS A 724 -4.02 17.63 -32.14
CA LYS A 724 -5.24 16.85 -32.31
C LYS A 724 -6.02 17.31 -33.53
N THR A 725 -6.02 16.47 -34.54
CA THR A 725 -6.72 16.69 -35.81
C THR A 725 -7.85 15.67 -35.98
N THR A 726 -8.75 15.57 -35.03
CA THR A 726 -9.87 14.68 -35.21
C THR A 726 -11.03 15.37 -35.93
N PRO A 727 -11.68 14.68 -36.88
CA PRO A 727 -12.96 15.10 -37.44
C PRO A 727 -14.05 15.34 -36.39
N GLU A 728 -13.87 14.84 -35.16
CA GLU A 728 -14.74 15.11 -34.03
C GLU A 728 -14.88 16.60 -33.65
N ALA A 729 -13.92 17.44 -34.05
CA ALA A 729 -14.06 18.88 -33.92
C ALA A 729 -15.22 19.44 -34.76
N LEU A 730 -15.66 18.69 -35.76
CA LEU A 730 -16.83 18.93 -36.59
C LEU A 730 -18.08 18.21 -36.06
N THR A 731 -18.11 17.82 -34.78
CA THR A 731 -19.30 17.20 -34.23
C THR A 731 -20.50 18.14 -34.43
N TYR A 732 -21.51 17.55 -34.93
CA TYR A 732 -22.80 18.11 -35.30
C TYR A 732 -23.37 19.11 -34.27
N GLY A 733 -23.16 18.91 -32.98
CA GLY A 733 -23.61 19.79 -31.92
C GLY A 733 -22.96 21.18 -31.90
N LYS A 734 -21.70 21.34 -32.33
CA LYS A 734 -21.01 22.63 -32.41
C LYS A 734 -21.49 23.50 -33.62
N LEU A 735 -21.77 22.87 -34.74
CA LEU A 735 -22.38 23.53 -35.91
C LEU A 735 -23.78 24.04 -35.59
N ASN A 736 -24.61 23.26 -34.94
CA ASN A 736 -25.98 23.62 -34.53
C ASN A 736 -26.01 24.76 -33.52
N TYR A 737 -25.11 24.79 -32.56
CA TYR A 737 -25.08 25.85 -31.56
C TYR A 737 -24.76 27.22 -32.16
N ARG A 738 -23.86 27.31 -33.14
CA ARG A 738 -23.48 28.57 -33.75
C ARG A 738 -24.53 29.12 -34.71
N LYS A 739 -25.24 28.27 -35.46
CA LYS A 739 -26.19 28.70 -36.48
C LYS A 739 -27.67 28.56 -36.08
N LYS A 740 -28.00 28.03 -34.89
CA LYS A 740 -29.39 27.79 -34.45
C LYS A 740 -30.22 27.02 -35.48
N ILE A 741 -29.60 26.03 -36.13
CA ILE A 741 -30.27 25.17 -37.11
C ILE A 741 -31.04 24.09 -36.38
N PRO A 742 -32.37 24.01 -36.52
CA PRO A 742 -33.20 23.06 -35.74
C PRO A 742 -33.14 21.60 -36.22
N GLU A 743 -32.73 21.34 -37.47
CA GLU A 743 -32.76 20.01 -38.05
C GLU A 743 -31.53 19.64 -38.88
N LEU A 744 -31.26 18.36 -38.92
CA LEU A 744 -30.11 17.64 -39.43
C LEU A 744 -30.02 17.62 -40.96
N SER A 745 -29.54 18.68 -41.57
CA SER A 745 -28.96 18.55 -42.90
C SER A 745 -27.68 19.36 -43.01
N VAL A 746 -26.54 18.77 -42.67
CA VAL A 746 -25.23 19.30 -42.99
C VAL A 746 -25.02 18.99 -44.48
N THR A 747 -25.59 19.82 -45.34
CA THR A 747 -25.42 19.74 -46.75
C THR A 747 -24.76 20.99 -47.34
N ASP A 748 -24.44 21.97 -46.48
CA ASP A 748 -23.81 23.19 -46.93
C ASP A 748 -22.28 23.09 -46.74
N GLU A 749 -21.59 22.86 -47.84
CA GLU A 749 -20.13 22.76 -47.91
C GLU A 749 -19.44 24.00 -47.31
N LYS A 750 -20.04 25.15 -47.40
CA LYS A 750 -19.58 26.42 -46.86
C LYS A 750 -19.63 26.42 -45.31
N ASP A 751 -20.62 25.83 -44.71
CA ASP A 751 -20.73 25.73 -43.25
C ASP A 751 -19.69 24.79 -42.63
N ILE A 752 -19.32 23.73 -43.35
CA ILE A 752 -18.25 22.82 -43.01
C ILE A 752 -16.91 23.53 -43.12
N LEU A 753 -16.67 24.22 -44.21
CA LEU A 753 -15.43 24.99 -44.46
C LEU A 753 -15.25 26.10 -43.41
N ASP A 754 -16.28 26.91 -43.14
CA ASP A 754 -16.23 27.94 -42.09
C ASP A 754 -15.91 27.37 -40.69
N ALA A 755 -16.42 26.16 -40.36
CA ALA A 755 -16.12 25.48 -39.10
C ALA A 755 -14.69 24.94 -39.07
N PHE A 756 -14.16 24.46 -40.20
CA PHE A 756 -12.78 24.04 -40.35
C PHE A 756 -11.81 25.22 -40.17
N GLU A 757 -12.08 26.37 -40.81
CA GLU A 757 -11.25 27.56 -40.70
C GLU A 757 -11.18 28.09 -39.26
N VAL A 758 -12.30 28.06 -38.53
CA VAL A 758 -12.32 28.48 -37.12
C VAL A 758 -11.51 27.56 -36.22
N ASN A 759 -11.46 26.26 -36.52
CA ASN A 759 -10.70 25.28 -35.73
C ASN A 759 -9.19 25.25 -36.05
N ARG A 760 -8.77 25.82 -37.19
CA ARG A 760 -7.37 25.97 -37.61
C ARG A 760 -6.66 27.17 -36.97
N ARG A 761 -7.39 28.07 -36.30
CA ARG A 761 -6.78 29.23 -35.64
C ARG A 761 -5.96 28.78 -34.44
N LEU A 762 -4.77 29.39 -34.35
CA LEU A 762 -3.94 29.29 -33.16
C LEU A 762 -4.71 29.79 -31.92
N LYS A 763 -4.46 29.22 -30.78
CA LYS A 763 -5.03 29.61 -29.47
C LYS A 763 -3.93 30.29 -28.66
N GLY A 764 -4.15 31.53 -28.25
CA GLY A 764 -3.13 32.26 -27.51
C GLY A 764 -3.31 33.75 -27.59
N TRP A 765 -2.26 34.50 -27.37
CA TRP A 765 -2.23 35.96 -27.38
C TRP A 765 -1.24 36.52 -28.38
N HIS A 766 -1.57 37.63 -28.99
CA HIS A 766 -0.64 38.40 -29.81
C HIS A 766 -0.53 39.82 -29.26
N PHE A 767 0.70 40.35 -29.21
CA PHE A 767 1.03 41.59 -28.52
C PHE A 767 1.29 42.79 -29.48
N SER A 768 1.36 42.55 -30.75
CA SER A 768 1.64 43.59 -31.77
C SER A 768 0.72 43.43 -32.96
N ASP A 769 0.84 44.34 -33.96
CA ASP A 769 0.14 44.19 -35.23
C ASP A 769 0.65 42.94 -35.96
N ALA A 770 -0.14 41.91 -35.94
CA ALA A 770 0.22 40.59 -36.45
C ALA A 770 0.30 40.56 -37.98
N SER A 771 -0.22 41.62 -38.73
CA SER A 771 -0.09 41.71 -40.16
C SER A 771 1.35 41.86 -40.66
N ILE A 772 2.28 42.16 -39.73
CA ILE A 772 3.70 42.26 -40.04
C ILE A 772 4.34 40.88 -40.16
N TYR A 773 3.81 39.87 -39.43
CA TYR A 773 4.42 38.56 -39.29
C TYR A 773 3.60 37.43 -39.88
N CYS A 774 2.34 37.65 -40.20
CA CYS A 774 1.42 36.64 -40.71
C CYS A 774 0.48 37.20 -41.75
N ASP A 775 0.49 36.63 -42.96
CA ASP A 775 -0.56 36.82 -43.93
C ASP A 775 -1.85 36.13 -43.48
N ASN A 776 -3.02 36.62 -43.90
CA ASN A 776 -4.31 36.01 -43.50
C ASN A 776 -4.54 35.88 -42.00
N THR A 777 -4.18 36.91 -41.22
CA THR A 777 -4.29 36.93 -39.73
C THR A 777 -5.66 36.47 -39.21
N LYS A 778 -6.75 36.77 -39.96
CA LYS A 778 -8.12 36.36 -39.60
C LYS A 778 -8.31 34.82 -39.63
N GLN A 779 -7.53 34.13 -40.43
CA GLN A 779 -7.60 32.68 -40.60
C GLN A 779 -6.77 31.94 -39.55
N TYR A 780 -5.59 32.45 -39.21
CA TYR A 780 -4.62 31.74 -38.38
C TYR A 780 -4.49 32.25 -36.96
N LEU A 781 -4.83 33.50 -36.65
CA LEU A 781 -4.61 34.11 -35.36
C LEU A 781 -5.92 34.28 -34.55
N PRO A 782 -5.83 34.37 -33.21
CA PRO A 782 -6.99 34.64 -32.36
C PRO A 782 -7.68 35.96 -32.71
N THR A 783 -8.99 36.02 -32.57
CA THR A 783 -9.75 37.29 -32.78
C THR A 783 -9.65 38.19 -31.56
N LYS A 784 -9.44 39.47 -31.77
CA LYS A 784 -9.06 40.53 -30.83
C LYS A 784 -9.96 40.77 -29.60
N ARG A 785 -11.02 40.01 -29.32
CA ARG A 785 -12.00 40.38 -28.26
C ARG A 785 -11.47 40.41 -26.84
N ASP A 786 -10.44 39.58 -26.52
CA ASP A 786 -9.91 39.39 -25.15
C ASP A 786 -8.38 39.26 -25.17
N ASN A 787 -7.69 40.11 -25.96
CA ASN A 787 -6.24 40.00 -26.10
C ASN A 787 -5.55 41.07 -25.24
N PRO A 788 -4.93 40.66 -24.09
CA PRO A 788 -4.28 41.62 -23.19
C PRO A 788 -3.01 42.21 -23.84
N SER A 789 -2.58 43.38 -23.35
CA SER A 789 -1.29 43.95 -23.74
C SER A 789 -0.14 43.16 -23.11
N LEU A 790 1.06 43.24 -23.66
CA LEU A 790 2.24 42.59 -23.06
C LEU A 790 2.51 43.14 -21.62
N GLU A 791 2.32 44.45 -21.42
CA GLU A 791 2.50 45.05 -20.10
C GLU A 791 1.48 44.50 -19.09
N THR A 792 0.22 44.41 -19.50
CA THR A 792 -0.83 43.78 -18.66
C THR A 792 -0.45 42.36 -18.28
N ILE A 793 0.04 41.54 -19.22
CA ILE A 793 0.47 40.16 -18.92
C ILE A 793 1.64 40.15 -17.95
N LYS A 794 2.60 41.07 -18.06
CA LYS A 794 3.74 41.15 -17.10
C LYS A 794 3.29 41.46 -15.70
N ASP A 795 2.43 42.46 -15.55
CA ASP A 795 1.95 42.92 -14.25
C ASP A 795 1.04 41.87 -13.60
N GLU A 796 0.09 41.33 -14.33
CA GLU A 796 -0.81 40.29 -13.87
C GLU A 796 -0.06 38.97 -13.55
N TRP A 797 0.93 38.61 -14.38
CA TRP A 797 1.76 37.43 -14.08
C TRP A 797 2.46 37.57 -12.73
N THR A 798 3.02 38.75 -12.45
CA THR A 798 3.69 39.01 -11.17
C THR A 798 2.70 38.90 -10.03
N GLN A 799 1.54 39.54 -10.11
CA GLN A 799 0.50 39.49 -9.08
C GLN A 799 0.03 38.05 -8.82
N VAL A 800 -0.22 37.30 -9.89
CA VAL A 800 -0.68 35.90 -9.78
C VAL A 800 0.38 35.01 -9.13
N VAL A 801 1.63 35.11 -9.55
CA VAL A 801 2.70 34.27 -9.02
C VAL A 801 3.01 34.66 -7.57
N ASP A 802 3.06 35.93 -7.25
CA ASP A 802 3.28 36.40 -5.88
C ASP A 802 2.16 35.92 -4.94
N SER A 803 0.90 36.03 -5.35
CA SER A 803 -0.23 35.50 -4.59
C SER A 803 -0.17 33.98 -4.38
N LEU A 804 0.27 33.22 -5.39
CA LEU A 804 0.47 31.77 -5.25
C LEU A 804 1.60 31.45 -4.26
N LEU A 805 2.71 32.18 -4.32
CA LEU A 805 3.84 31.99 -3.41
C LEU A 805 3.48 32.35 -1.96
N GLU A 806 2.68 33.41 -1.77
CA GLU A 806 2.16 33.78 -0.47
C GLU A 806 1.28 32.69 0.13
N ASP A 807 0.32 32.17 -0.66
CA ASP A 807 -0.53 31.06 -0.24
C ASP A 807 0.30 29.79 0.08
N ILE A 808 1.33 29.46 -0.73
CA ILE A 808 2.24 28.31 -0.49
C ILE A 808 3.05 28.53 0.80
N SER A 809 3.53 29.76 1.04
CA SER A 809 4.34 30.09 2.20
C SER A 809 3.53 30.11 3.50
N SER A 810 2.22 30.35 3.42
CA SER A 810 1.30 30.27 4.56
C SER A 810 1.08 28.85 5.08
N GLY A 811 1.41 27.84 4.29
CA GLY A 811 1.32 26.43 4.67
C GLY A 811 -0.06 25.80 4.63
N GLN A 812 -1.10 26.55 4.32
CA GLN A 812 -2.46 26.02 4.23
C GLN A 812 -2.65 25.24 2.93
N ALA A 813 -2.99 23.96 3.06
CA ALA A 813 -3.23 23.09 1.93
C ALA A 813 -4.55 22.31 2.12
N LEU A 814 -5.65 23.03 1.96
CA LEU A 814 -6.99 22.45 2.01
C LEU A 814 -7.27 21.61 0.75
N PRO A 815 -8.08 20.56 0.85
CA PRO A 815 -8.50 19.76 -0.30
C PRO A 815 -9.60 20.47 -1.10
N ASN A 816 -9.37 21.70 -1.46
CA ASN A 816 -10.23 22.50 -2.32
C ASN A 816 -9.70 22.42 -3.75
N HIS A 817 -10.52 21.96 -4.68
CA HIS A 817 -10.11 21.77 -6.08
C HIS A 817 -10.99 22.52 -7.04
N VAL A 818 -10.42 22.97 -8.13
CA VAL A 818 -11.19 23.49 -9.26
C VAL A 818 -11.81 22.37 -10.08
N ALA A 819 -12.82 22.68 -10.90
CA ALA A 819 -13.50 21.71 -11.75
C ALA A 819 -12.52 20.81 -12.51
N ASP A 820 -12.86 19.54 -12.66
CA ASP A 820 -12.07 18.48 -13.32
C ASP A 820 -10.72 18.10 -12.67
N ALA A 821 -10.21 18.81 -11.67
CA ALA A 821 -8.92 18.53 -11.05
C ALA A 821 -8.86 17.15 -10.37
N CYS A 822 -9.99 16.64 -9.88
CA CYS A 822 -10.09 15.32 -9.23
C CYS A 822 -10.21 14.14 -10.19
N LYS A 823 -10.51 14.38 -11.48
CA LYS A 823 -10.81 13.32 -12.44
C LYS A 823 -9.69 12.29 -12.58
N TYR A 824 -8.43 12.74 -12.56
CA TYR A 824 -7.24 11.92 -12.68
C TYR A 824 -6.26 12.12 -11.51
N CYS A 825 -6.76 12.51 -10.33
CA CYS A 825 -5.91 12.78 -9.18
C CYS A 825 -5.45 11.47 -8.53
N ALA A 826 -4.14 11.25 -8.45
CA ALA A 826 -3.53 10.08 -7.82
C ALA A 826 -3.75 10.02 -6.31
N TYR A 827 -4.01 11.17 -5.68
CA TYR A 827 -4.17 11.28 -4.22
C TYR A 827 -5.63 11.16 -3.74
N ARG A 828 -6.54 10.74 -4.61
CA ARG A 828 -7.96 10.63 -4.31
C ARG A 828 -8.26 9.70 -3.13
N SER A 829 -7.50 8.62 -2.99
CA SER A 829 -7.61 7.69 -1.85
C SER A 829 -7.19 8.32 -0.52
N ILE A 830 -6.17 9.18 -0.52
CA ILE A 830 -5.71 9.91 0.67
C ILE A 830 -6.71 11.01 1.03
N CYS A 831 -7.14 11.77 0.04
CA CYS A 831 -8.17 12.80 0.17
C CYS A 831 -9.54 12.22 0.52
N ARG A 832 -9.79 10.91 0.29
CA ARG A 832 -11.07 10.21 0.52
C ARG A 832 -12.26 10.82 -0.22
N ASN A 833 -11.99 11.52 -1.30
CA ASN A 833 -13.00 12.24 -2.10
C ASN A 833 -13.83 13.26 -1.27
N LEU A 834 -13.24 13.80 -0.21
CA LEU A 834 -13.85 14.84 0.65
C LEU A 834 -13.43 16.26 0.22
N ALA A 835 -12.75 16.38 -0.92
CA ALA A 835 -12.37 17.66 -1.50
C ALA A 835 -13.62 18.43 -1.96
N ASN A 836 -13.64 19.72 -1.66
CA ASN A 836 -14.70 20.61 -2.11
C ASN A 836 -14.33 21.20 -3.47
N GLU A 837 -15.26 21.17 -4.43
CA GLU A 837 -15.14 21.91 -5.66
C GLU A 837 -15.37 23.38 -5.38
N VAL A 838 -14.43 24.22 -5.81
CA VAL A 838 -14.46 25.65 -5.61
C VAL A 838 -14.25 26.38 -6.93
N GLU A 839 -14.80 27.58 -7.05
CA GLU A 839 -14.49 28.46 -8.15
C GLU A 839 -13.01 28.87 -8.12
N PRO A 840 -12.34 29.00 -9.26
CA PRO A 840 -10.97 29.47 -9.32
C PRO A 840 -10.80 30.83 -8.66
N LYS A 841 -9.86 30.93 -7.71
CA LYS A 841 -9.55 32.19 -7.01
C LYS A 841 -8.87 33.15 -7.97
N LEU A 842 -9.50 34.25 -8.32
CA LEU A 842 -8.87 35.35 -9.07
C LEU A 842 -7.81 36.01 -8.18
N ARG A 843 -6.61 36.22 -8.74
CA ARG A 843 -5.41 36.67 -8.01
C ARG A 843 -4.90 38.03 -8.49
N VAL A 844 -5.66 38.67 -9.36
CA VAL A 844 -5.36 40.00 -9.94
C VAL A 844 -6.32 41.01 -9.31
N GLU A 845 -5.79 42.12 -8.81
CA GLU A 845 -6.58 43.25 -8.36
C GLU A 845 -7.12 43.98 -9.60
N LYS A 846 -8.45 43.95 -9.81
CA LYS A 846 -9.10 44.79 -10.84
C LYS A 846 -9.50 46.09 -10.14
N GLU A 847 -9.01 47.21 -10.65
CA GLU A 847 -9.57 48.51 -10.29
C GLU A 847 -11.05 48.49 -10.64
N GLU A 848 -11.92 48.73 -9.64
CA GLU A 848 -13.36 48.93 -9.88
C GLU A 848 -13.50 50.16 -10.77
N GLU A 849 -13.89 50.00 -12.06
CA GLU A 849 -14.30 51.08 -12.91
C GLU A 849 -15.65 51.69 -12.50
#